data_d0adfd783794337bdca5242a7309809e
#
_entry.id   d0adfd783794337bdca5242a7309809e
#
_cell.length_a   1.000
_cell.length_b   1.000
_cell.length_c   1.000
_cell.angle_alpha   90.00
_cell.angle_beta   90.00
_cell.angle_gamma   90.00
#
_symmetry.space_group_name_H-M   'P 1'
#
loop_
_entity.id
_entity.type
_entity.pdbx_description
1 polymer ?
#
loop_
_entity_poly.entity_id
_entity_poly.type
_entity_poly.pdbx_seq_one_letter_code
_entity_poly.pdbx_strand_id
1 'polypeptide(L)'
;MAAEQGRARGKASAATAAATATRVQNALIDGSLCGILERLDEDPAFHRLVSGGMSIADDKDIAPIITVGAPDGLRPAIAAAQAEHTPVVLVVASSREAEDTVNALRSWYDGDPNDIAQLEAWETLPHERLSPRADTVASRMAVFRRLTHPSDTNPMFGPIRILVMPVRSLIQPVVKGLGDVDPLVFTQGEELPLDDVSRRLVENAYTRVDLVMDRGEFAVRGGIIDVFPPTAPHPVRIEFFGDEIDSIREFHASDQRTYGEGVRTIWATPCRELQLTDAVRDRAKRLIGQIPNADDMLESIANAIPIEGMESLMPALIDDMEPVTGMLDRHAVIMLADSEKLRRAADDLSKTANEFLAASWHVAAAGHGAGAPISFDQASFLDYEETINSLAYSSHDVWNLTSFGVDASRPNHVQLAAGNPGEYRGDETKAAAGIEGLIDAGYQVTVTAAAQGTLARLKRAINETGIASFDVIRSQAIDGFIDTAAKTALLTERDLTGRSSAAGQAKTPKRRRKAIDLMELKAGDYVVHEQHGIGRFLEMRQRTIGTGANKTTREYLVIEYAPSKRGAPADKLFIPTDQLDLISKYIGAEAPKLNKLGGSDWAATKAKARKHVHEIAEDLVKLYSARQRTKGFAFSPDTPWQKELEDAFPYQETTDQLTTIDEVKSDMEKPVPMDRLICGDVGFGKTEIALRAAFKAVQDGKQVAVLVPTTLLVQQHYETFSERFEGFPVNVAAMSRFQTTRSEE
;
A
#
# COMPACT_ATOMS: atom_id res chain seq x y z
N MET A 1 -56.48 22.79 -7.40
CA MET A 1 -55.06 23.14 -7.66
C MET A 1 -54.21 23.28 -6.37
N ALA A 2 -54.62 24.07 -5.37
CA ALA A 2 -53.81 24.17 -4.12
C ALA A 2 -53.77 22.90 -3.27
N ALA A 3 -54.85 22.09 -3.26
CA ALA A 3 -54.90 20.81 -2.51
C ALA A 3 -54.11 19.67 -3.18
N GLU A 4 -53.92 19.70 -4.48
CA GLU A 4 -53.09 18.73 -5.21
C GLU A 4 -51.60 19.05 -5.11
N GLN A 5 -51.22 20.32 -5.06
CA GLN A 5 -49.82 20.74 -4.84
C GLN A 5 -49.35 20.43 -3.42
N GLY A 6 -50.22 20.51 -2.40
CA GLY A 6 -49.92 20.10 -1.03
C GLY A 6 -49.73 18.58 -0.88
N ARG A 7 -50.51 17.76 -1.59
CA ARG A 7 -50.37 16.30 -1.62
C ARG A 7 -49.11 15.84 -2.39
N ALA A 8 -48.74 16.56 -3.47
CA ALA A 8 -47.51 16.25 -4.21
C ALA A 8 -46.24 16.58 -3.42
N ARG A 9 -46.22 17.73 -2.67
CA ARG A 9 -45.12 18.10 -1.79
C ARG A 9 -44.99 17.14 -0.59
N GLY A 10 -46.09 16.71 0.02
CA GLY A 10 -46.08 15.74 1.13
C GLY A 10 -45.59 14.34 0.67
N LYS A 11 -45.94 13.92 -0.55
CA LYS A 11 -45.43 12.63 -1.10
C LYS A 11 -43.97 12.70 -1.51
N ALA A 12 -43.48 13.84 -2.02
CA ALA A 12 -42.06 14.03 -2.31
C ALA A 12 -41.21 14.05 -1.02
N SER A 13 -41.69 14.75 0.02
CA SER A 13 -41.00 14.75 1.35
C SER A 13 -40.98 13.35 2.01
N ALA A 14 -42.09 12.60 1.93
CA ALA A 14 -42.17 11.26 2.47
C ALA A 14 -41.32 10.24 1.66
N ALA A 15 -41.25 10.42 0.35
CA ALA A 15 -40.39 9.60 -0.52
C ALA A 15 -38.90 9.89 -0.29
N THR A 16 -38.53 11.15 -0.06
CA THR A 16 -37.17 11.56 0.27
C THR A 16 -36.77 11.03 1.66
N ALA A 17 -37.66 11.18 2.66
CA ALA A 17 -37.42 10.64 3.99
C ALA A 17 -37.34 9.09 4.00
N ALA A 18 -38.16 8.40 3.22
CA ALA A 18 -38.10 6.96 3.05
C ALA A 18 -36.83 6.51 2.28
N ALA A 19 -36.41 7.27 1.27
CA ALA A 19 -35.16 7.00 0.55
C ALA A 19 -33.93 7.25 1.44
N THR A 20 -33.94 8.31 2.26
CA THR A 20 -32.89 8.59 3.25
C THR A 20 -32.86 7.50 4.33
N ALA A 21 -34.00 7.08 4.88
CA ALA A 21 -34.07 6.00 5.85
C ALA A 21 -33.60 4.64 5.28
N THR A 22 -33.94 4.33 4.01
CA THR A 22 -33.48 3.13 3.32
C THR A 22 -31.97 3.23 3.03
N ARG A 23 -31.45 4.40 2.71
CA ARG A 23 -30.02 4.65 2.46
C ARG A 23 -29.21 4.50 3.75
N VAL A 24 -29.69 5.03 4.88
CA VAL A 24 -29.07 4.85 6.20
C VAL A 24 -29.07 3.38 6.61
N GLN A 25 -30.18 2.67 6.37
CA GLN A 25 -30.28 1.25 6.70
C GLN A 25 -29.35 0.37 5.82
N ASN A 26 -29.17 0.67 4.55
CA ASN A 26 -28.21 0.01 3.67
C ASN A 26 -26.78 0.38 4.00
N ALA A 27 -26.48 1.64 4.35
CA ALA A 27 -25.15 2.08 4.78
C ALA A 27 -24.68 1.33 6.05
N LEU A 28 -25.58 1.11 7.02
CA LEU A 28 -25.29 0.33 8.24
C LEU A 28 -25.04 -1.16 7.95
N ILE A 29 -25.62 -1.71 6.86
CA ILE A 29 -25.42 -3.10 6.45
C ILE A 29 -24.10 -3.28 5.69
N ASP A 30 -23.65 -2.26 4.94
CA ASP A 30 -22.49 -2.34 4.04
C ASP A 30 -21.15 -1.89 4.65
N GLY A 31 -21.08 -1.69 5.97
CA GLY A 31 -19.82 -1.29 6.64
C GLY A 31 -19.46 0.20 6.47
N SER A 32 -20.40 1.04 6.00
CA SER A 32 -20.25 2.49 5.88
C SER A 32 -20.50 3.20 7.22
N LEU A 33 -19.68 4.21 7.50
CA LEU A 33 -19.84 5.12 8.64
C LEU A 33 -20.57 6.42 8.26
N CYS A 34 -21.08 6.55 7.03
CA CYS A 34 -21.74 7.76 6.54
C CYS A 34 -22.98 8.15 7.36
N GLY A 35 -23.71 7.19 7.91
CA GLY A 35 -24.83 7.49 8.83
C GLY A 35 -24.42 8.19 10.12
N ILE A 36 -23.13 8.14 10.49
CA ILE A 36 -22.60 8.91 11.62
C ILE A 36 -22.36 10.37 11.22
N LEU A 37 -22.03 10.67 9.95
CA LEU A 37 -21.86 12.04 9.47
C LEU A 37 -23.15 12.86 9.59
N GLU A 38 -24.29 12.24 9.28
CA GLU A 38 -25.61 12.90 9.42
C GLU A 38 -25.88 13.32 10.90
N ARG A 39 -25.39 12.55 11.85
CA ARG A 39 -25.51 12.87 13.29
C ARG A 39 -24.49 13.92 13.72
N LEU A 40 -23.26 13.83 13.22
CA LEU A 40 -22.24 14.84 13.53
C LEU A 40 -22.66 16.24 13.02
N ASP A 41 -23.51 16.30 12.01
CA ASP A 41 -24.09 17.56 11.52
C ASP A 41 -25.05 18.21 12.55
N GLU A 42 -25.51 17.46 13.58
CA GLU A 42 -26.24 18.02 14.72
C GLU A 42 -25.34 18.82 15.66
N ASP A 43 -24.00 18.64 15.63
CA ASP A 43 -23.05 19.54 16.33
C ASP A 43 -22.99 20.88 15.58
N PRO A 44 -23.41 22.00 16.21
CA PRO A 44 -23.41 23.31 15.56
C PRO A 44 -22.00 23.78 15.13
N ALA A 45 -20.94 23.31 15.78
CA ALA A 45 -19.57 23.64 15.45
C ALA A 45 -19.12 22.87 14.21
N PHE A 46 -19.44 21.57 14.15
CA PHE A 46 -19.18 20.72 13.00
C PHE A 46 -19.95 21.22 11.78
N HIS A 47 -21.25 21.45 11.91
CA HIS A 47 -22.10 21.98 10.83
C HIS A 47 -21.55 23.28 10.25
N ARG A 48 -21.19 24.26 11.10
CA ARG A 48 -20.61 25.53 10.63
C ARG A 48 -19.28 25.36 9.92
N LEU A 49 -18.45 24.41 10.38
CA LEU A 49 -17.15 24.12 9.78
C LEU A 49 -17.30 23.60 8.34
N VAL A 50 -18.16 22.60 8.14
CA VAL A 50 -18.33 21.92 6.83
C VAL A 50 -19.25 22.69 5.87
N SER A 51 -20.25 23.43 6.35
CA SER A 51 -21.19 24.17 5.51
C SER A 51 -20.62 25.48 4.91
N GLY A 52 -19.35 25.78 5.12
CA GLY A 52 -18.71 27.00 4.62
C GLY A 52 -19.14 28.28 5.38
N GLY A 53 -19.79 28.15 6.54
CA GLY A 53 -20.24 29.28 7.36
C GLY A 53 -19.14 29.99 8.15
N MET A 54 -17.87 29.62 7.94
CA MET A 54 -16.72 30.27 8.56
C MET A 54 -16.22 31.39 7.66
N SER A 55 -16.45 32.64 8.08
CA SER A 55 -15.80 33.80 7.48
C SER A 55 -14.40 33.94 8.10
N ILE A 56 -13.37 33.83 7.28
CA ILE A 56 -12.01 34.19 7.66
C ILE A 56 -12.01 35.68 7.99
N ALA A 57 -11.54 36.07 9.17
CA ALA A 57 -11.42 37.47 9.50
C ALA A 57 -10.45 38.14 8.53
N ASP A 58 -10.88 39.24 7.90
CA ASP A 58 -10.10 40.07 6.94
C ASP A 58 -8.97 40.84 7.69
N ASP A 59 -8.26 40.18 8.57
CA ASP A 59 -7.12 40.77 9.29
C ASP A 59 -5.84 40.43 8.52
N LYS A 60 -5.29 41.44 7.89
CA LYS A 60 -4.09 41.32 7.03
C LYS A 60 -2.81 40.89 7.78
N ASP A 61 -2.86 40.90 9.11
CA ASP A 61 -1.71 40.57 9.96
C ASP A 61 -1.77 39.13 10.51
N ILE A 62 -2.85 38.37 10.26
CA ILE A 62 -2.99 36.98 10.69
C ILE A 62 -3.07 36.09 9.44
N ALA A 63 -2.21 35.08 9.37
CA ALA A 63 -2.31 34.07 8.30
C ALA A 63 -3.73 33.46 8.28
N PRO A 64 -4.39 33.36 7.13
CA PRO A 64 -5.78 32.92 7.01
C PRO A 64 -5.90 31.39 7.22
N ILE A 65 -5.39 30.87 8.33
CA ILE A 65 -5.44 29.44 8.69
C ILE A 65 -6.52 29.24 9.76
N ILE A 66 -7.45 28.34 9.49
CA ILE A 66 -8.46 27.92 10.46
C ILE A 66 -7.88 26.81 11.34
N THR A 67 -7.87 27.00 12.66
CA THR A 67 -7.43 25.96 13.61
C THR A 67 -8.63 25.25 14.20
N VAL A 68 -8.71 23.93 13.98
CA VAL A 68 -9.82 23.08 14.43
C VAL A 68 -9.33 22.14 15.51
N GLY A 69 -9.88 22.29 16.73
CA GLY A 69 -9.68 21.35 17.83
C GLY A 69 -10.61 20.15 17.69
N ALA A 70 -10.05 18.99 17.34
CA ALA A 70 -10.78 17.75 17.13
C ALA A 70 -9.89 16.52 17.41
N PRO A 71 -10.43 15.41 17.96
CA PRO A 71 -9.68 14.18 18.13
C PRO A 71 -9.26 13.57 16.78
N ASP A 72 -8.16 12.81 16.77
CA ASP A 72 -7.60 12.22 15.55
C ASP A 72 -8.62 11.35 14.80
N GLY A 73 -9.45 10.60 15.52
CA GLY A 73 -10.49 9.75 14.95
C GLY A 73 -11.57 10.49 14.15
N LEU A 74 -11.72 11.79 14.38
CA LEU A 74 -12.72 12.61 13.69
C LEU A 74 -12.18 13.21 12.37
N ARG A 75 -10.86 13.24 12.15
CA ARG A 75 -10.25 13.83 10.94
C ARG A 75 -10.78 13.23 9.63
N PRO A 76 -10.89 11.89 9.49
CA PRO A 76 -11.46 11.31 8.26
C PRO A 76 -12.94 11.71 8.05
N ALA A 77 -13.73 11.83 9.12
CA ALA A 77 -15.11 12.26 9.04
C ALA A 77 -15.23 13.72 8.58
N ILE A 78 -14.39 14.63 9.12
CA ILE A 78 -14.34 16.04 8.69
C ILE A 78 -13.97 16.13 7.20
N ALA A 79 -12.94 15.37 6.77
CA ALA A 79 -12.49 15.39 5.39
C ALA A 79 -13.57 14.83 4.42
N ALA A 80 -14.26 13.75 4.82
CA ALA A 80 -15.34 13.17 4.01
C ALA A 80 -16.53 14.12 3.88
N ALA A 81 -16.97 14.74 4.99
CA ALA A 81 -18.07 15.69 4.98
C ALA A 81 -17.74 16.94 4.14
N GLN A 82 -16.53 17.49 4.27
CA GLN A 82 -16.09 18.64 3.46
C GLN A 82 -16.00 18.29 1.96
N ALA A 83 -15.60 17.06 1.63
CA ALA A 83 -15.48 16.63 0.24
C ALA A 83 -16.82 16.57 -0.52
N GLU A 84 -17.95 16.57 0.17
CA GLU A 84 -19.25 16.71 -0.47
C GLU A 84 -19.44 18.09 -1.13
N HIS A 85 -18.77 19.11 -0.60
CA HIS A 85 -18.88 20.50 -1.05
C HIS A 85 -17.73 20.90 -1.98
N THR A 86 -16.49 20.69 -1.54
CA THR A 86 -15.27 21.10 -2.25
C THR A 86 -14.21 19.99 -2.19
N PRO A 87 -13.27 19.92 -3.17
CA PRO A 87 -12.16 19.02 -3.07
C PRO A 87 -11.34 19.24 -1.78
N VAL A 88 -10.82 18.16 -1.21
CA VAL A 88 -10.03 18.18 0.03
C VAL A 88 -8.65 17.61 -0.22
N VAL A 89 -7.63 18.30 0.30
CA VAL A 89 -6.25 17.79 0.36
C VAL A 89 -5.88 17.60 1.83
N LEU A 90 -5.70 16.35 2.26
CA LEU A 90 -5.34 16.03 3.63
C LEU A 90 -3.86 15.66 3.72
N VAL A 91 -3.08 16.51 4.40
CA VAL A 91 -1.64 16.34 4.60
C VAL A 91 -1.39 15.67 5.94
N VAL A 92 -0.63 14.57 5.94
CA VAL A 92 -0.28 13.77 7.12
C VAL A 92 1.23 13.63 7.28
N ALA A 93 1.72 13.19 8.43
CA ALA A 93 3.15 13.22 8.72
C ALA A 93 3.97 12.13 8.00
N SER A 94 3.37 10.97 7.68
CA SER A 94 4.09 9.85 7.10
C SER A 94 3.29 9.11 6.02
N SER A 95 3.99 8.36 5.17
CA SER A 95 3.36 7.54 4.13
C SER A 95 2.44 6.46 4.70
N ARG A 96 2.78 5.90 5.88
CA ARG A 96 1.93 4.94 6.58
C ARG A 96 0.64 5.60 7.06
N GLU A 97 0.73 6.77 7.68
CA GLU A 97 -0.45 7.53 8.12
C GLU A 97 -1.35 7.89 6.92
N ALA A 98 -0.75 8.18 5.75
CA ALA A 98 -1.51 8.43 4.52
C ALA A 98 -2.28 7.18 4.06
N GLU A 99 -1.64 6.01 4.04
CA GLU A 99 -2.30 4.74 3.70
C GLU A 99 -3.43 4.41 4.68
N ASP A 100 -3.17 4.54 5.98
CA ASP A 100 -4.14 4.31 7.05
C ASP A 100 -5.33 5.27 6.92
N THR A 101 -5.07 6.54 6.61
CA THR A 101 -6.10 7.57 6.42
C THR A 101 -6.97 7.30 5.19
N VAL A 102 -6.36 6.92 4.05
CA VAL A 102 -7.11 6.54 2.83
C VAL A 102 -8.03 5.34 3.11
N ASN A 103 -7.54 4.35 3.85
CA ASN A 103 -8.35 3.20 4.21
C ASN A 103 -9.52 3.59 5.14
N ALA A 104 -9.29 4.46 6.11
CA ALA A 104 -10.36 4.98 6.97
C ALA A 104 -11.40 5.78 6.17
N LEU A 105 -10.96 6.69 5.30
CA LEU A 105 -11.83 7.53 4.46
C LEU A 105 -12.81 6.71 3.60
N ARG A 106 -12.41 5.54 3.11
CA ARG A 106 -13.31 4.64 2.36
C ARG A 106 -14.52 4.16 3.15
N SER A 107 -14.46 4.21 4.47
CA SER A 107 -15.62 3.90 5.33
C SER A 107 -16.49 5.13 5.61
N TRP A 108 -15.96 6.35 5.42
CA TRP A 108 -16.63 7.61 5.69
C TRP A 108 -17.22 8.30 4.47
N TYR A 109 -16.72 7.99 3.27
CA TYR A 109 -17.09 8.65 2.02
C TYR A 109 -18.11 7.81 1.24
N ASP A 110 -19.27 8.40 0.89
CA ASP A 110 -20.38 7.73 0.19
C ASP A 110 -20.25 7.80 -1.35
N GLY A 111 -19.24 8.49 -1.87
CA GLY A 111 -18.99 8.61 -3.31
C GLY A 111 -18.22 7.41 -3.89
N ASP A 112 -17.73 7.57 -5.13
CA ASP A 112 -16.90 6.54 -5.76
C ASP A 112 -15.58 6.39 -4.97
N PRO A 113 -15.18 5.17 -4.55
CA PRO A 113 -13.89 4.94 -3.92
C PRO A 113 -12.68 5.45 -4.73
N ASN A 114 -12.82 5.60 -6.05
CA ASN A 114 -11.80 6.17 -6.92
C ASN A 114 -11.65 7.69 -6.76
N ASP A 115 -12.61 8.38 -6.17
CA ASP A 115 -12.52 9.80 -5.85
C ASP A 115 -11.50 10.09 -4.74
N ILE A 116 -11.12 9.05 -3.99
CA ILE A 116 -10.07 9.12 -2.96
C ILE A 116 -8.75 8.67 -3.56
N ALA A 117 -7.77 9.56 -3.59
CA ALA A 117 -6.43 9.27 -4.10
C ALA A 117 -5.36 9.48 -3.02
N GLN A 118 -4.26 8.75 -3.13
CA GLN A 118 -3.06 8.93 -2.32
C GLN A 118 -1.91 9.40 -3.21
N LEU A 119 -1.28 10.53 -2.89
CA LEU A 119 -0.02 10.92 -3.50
C LEU A 119 1.13 10.33 -2.69
N GLU A 120 1.70 9.24 -3.20
CA GLU A 120 2.82 8.56 -2.54
C GLU A 120 4.07 9.45 -2.53
N ALA A 121 4.96 9.28 -1.54
CA ALA A 121 6.27 9.94 -1.51
C ALA A 121 7.34 9.01 -2.13
N TRP A 122 8.38 9.59 -2.71
CA TRP A 122 9.56 8.81 -3.09
C TRP A 122 10.18 8.16 -1.86
N GLU A 123 10.72 6.96 -2.03
CA GLU A 123 11.48 6.26 -1.01
C GLU A 123 12.92 6.78 -0.91
N THR A 124 13.41 7.39 -1.99
CA THR A 124 14.78 7.89 -2.14
C THR A 124 14.88 9.39 -1.88
N LEU A 125 16.05 9.87 -1.47
CA LEU A 125 16.31 11.29 -1.36
C LEU A 125 16.62 11.91 -2.74
N PRO A 126 16.31 13.20 -2.97
CA PRO A 126 16.49 13.82 -4.29
C PRO A 126 17.91 13.76 -4.86
N HIS A 127 18.93 13.77 -4.01
CA HIS A 127 20.35 13.73 -4.40
C HIS A 127 20.97 12.33 -4.38
N GLU A 128 20.21 11.31 -4.01
CA GLU A 128 20.69 9.91 -4.03
C GLU A 128 20.78 9.41 -5.46
N ARG A 129 21.83 8.62 -5.72
CA ARG A 129 21.98 7.90 -7.01
C ARG A 129 21.14 6.61 -7.03
N LEU A 130 19.92 6.74 -6.58
CA LEU A 130 18.92 5.68 -6.48
C LEU A 130 17.61 6.22 -7.03
N SER A 131 16.95 5.42 -7.80
CA SER A 131 15.65 5.75 -8.36
C SER A 131 14.52 5.34 -7.42
N PRO A 132 13.44 6.12 -7.34
CA PRO A 132 12.21 5.66 -6.73
C PRO A 132 11.67 4.44 -7.48
N ARG A 133 10.85 3.66 -6.83
CA ARG A 133 10.25 2.46 -7.42
C ARG A 133 9.31 2.84 -8.56
N ALA A 134 9.28 2.02 -9.59
CA ALA A 134 8.42 2.28 -10.76
C ALA A 134 6.92 2.30 -10.41
N ASP A 135 6.48 1.48 -9.44
CA ASP A 135 5.09 1.48 -8.96
C ASP A 135 4.73 2.77 -8.18
N THR A 136 5.65 3.29 -7.36
CA THR A 136 5.49 4.60 -6.69
C THR A 136 5.41 5.73 -7.71
N VAL A 137 6.33 5.77 -8.68
CA VAL A 137 6.32 6.78 -9.75
C VAL A 137 5.03 6.72 -10.54
N ALA A 138 4.61 5.53 -10.98
CA ALA A 138 3.41 5.37 -11.78
C ALA A 138 2.13 5.77 -11.02
N SER A 139 2.06 5.47 -9.72
CA SER A 139 0.97 5.92 -8.85
C SER A 139 0.92 7.46 -8.77
N ARG A 140 2.07 8.11 -8.60
CA ARG A 140 2.19 9.57 -8.58
C ARG A 140 1.79 10.20 -9.92
N MET A 141 2.28 9.66 -11.02
CA MET A 141 1.94 10.13 -12.39
C MET A 141 0.43 10.04 -12.66
N ALA A 142 -0.22 8.96 -12.18
CA ALA A 142 -1.67 8.82 -12.27
C ALA A 142 -2.40 9.92 -11.49
N VAL A 143 -1.92 10.25 -10.29
CA VAL A 143 -2.49 11.33 -9.48
C VAL A 143 -2.26 12.69 -10.14
N PHE A 144 -1.04 13.00 -10.61
CA PHE A 144 -0.75 14.26 -11.30
C PHE A 144 -1.65 14.47 -12.52
N ARG A 145 -1.82 13.43 -13.34
CA ARG A 145 -2.73 13.51 -14.50
C ARG A 145 -4.17 13.81 -14.11
N ARG A 146 -4.67 13.18 -13.05
CA ARG A 146 -6.03 13.41 -12.54
C ARG A 146 -6.21 14.79 -11.92
N LEU A 147 -5.17 15.38 -11.34
CA LEU A 147 -5.21 16.73 -10.79
C LEU A 147 -5.28 17.80 -11.89
N THR A 148 -4.54 17.63 -12.99
CA THR A 148 -4.43 18.63 -14.06
C THR A 148 -5.45 18.43 -15.18
N HIS A 149 -5.81 17.16 -15.49
CA HIS A 149 -6.73 16.81 -16.58
C HIS A 149 -7.76 15.77 -16.12
N PRO A 150 -8.63 16.09 -15.15
CA PRO A 150 -9.69 15.19 -14.75
C PRO A 150 -10.68 14.95 -15.91
N SER A 151 -11.22 13.73 -15.99
CA SER A 151 -12.17 13.34 -17.03
C SER A 151 -13.41 12.69 -16.43
N ASP A 152 -14.58 13.23 -16.69
CA ASP A 152 -15.85 12.66 -16.24
C ASP A 152 -16.27 11.42 -17.04
N THR A 153 -15.64 11.19 -18.20
CA THR A 153 -16.01 10.08 -19.11
C THR A 153 -15.10 8.87 -18.98
N ASN A 154 -13.92 9.02 -18.40
CA ASN A 154 -12.96 7.94 -18.21
C ASN A 154 -12.64 7.73 -16.73
N PRO A 155 -13.10 6.65 -16.09
CA PRO A 155 -12.88 6.38 -14.67
C PRO A 155 -11.40 6.33 -14.27
N MET A 156 -10.48 6.01 -15.20
CA MET A 156 -9.02 6.02 -14.94
C MET A 156 -8.49 7.43 -14.68
N PHE A 157 -9.15 8.44 -15.22
CA PHE A 157 -8.78 9.86 -15.12
C PHE A 157 -9.85 10.68 -14.39
N GLY A 158 -10.74 10.03 -13.64
CA GLY A 158 -11.82 10.69 -12.89
C GLY A 158 -11.29 11.75 -11.93
N PRO A 159 -12.12 12.72 -11.55
CA PRO A 159 -11.74 13.78 -10.62
C PRO A 159 -11.33 13.20 -9.27
N ILE A 160 -10.49 13.93 -8.54
CA ILE A 160 -10.12 13.60 -7.16
C ILE A 160 -10.91 14.51 -6.23
N ARG A 161 -11.72 13.91 -5.35
CA ARG A 161 -12.46 14.65 -4.32
C ARG A 161 -11.68 14.73 -3.02
N ILE A 162 -10.92 13.68 -2.68
CA ILE A 162 -10.06 13.65 -1.49
C ILE A 162 -8.68 13.16 -1.90
N LEU A 163 -7.69 14.03 -1.74
CA LEU A 163 -6.28 13.71 -1.93
C LEU A 163 -5.60 13.60 -0.57
N VAL A 164 -5.01 12.45 -0.26
CA VAL A 164 -4.21 12.27 0.95
C VAL A 164 -2.74 12.20 0.56
N MET A 165 -1.88 12.97 1.24
CA MET A 165 -0.45 12.94 0.99
C MET A 165 0.37 13.08 2.27
N PRO A 166 1.54 12.40 2.37
CA PRO A 166 2.50 12.70 3.43
C PRO A 166 3.17 14.06 3.20
N VAL A 167 3.60 14.71 4.28
CA VAL A 167 4.29 16.00 4.21
C VAL A 167 5.50 15.97 3.28
N ARG A 168 6.18 14.83 3.17
CA ARG A 168 7.28 14.63 2.23
C ARG A 168 6.87 14.89 0.78
N SER A 169 5.70 14.44 0.35
CA SER A 169 5.18 14.69 -1.01
C SER A 169 4.83 16.17 -1.21
N LEU A 170 4.39 16.86 -0.16
CA LEU A 170 4.06 18.28 -0.20
C LEU A 170 5.29 19.15 -0.44
N ILE A 171 6.40 18.87 0.29
CA ILE A 171 7.63 19.67 0.23
C ILE A 171 8.63 19.20 -0.84
N GLN A 172 8.35 18.10 -1.53
CA GLN A 172 9.22 17.61 -2.60
C GLN A 172 8.86 18.29 -3.93
N PRO A 173 9.78 19.05 -4.54
CA PRO A 173 9.54 19.62 -5.86
C PRO A 173 9.44 18.51 -6.91
N VAL A 174 8.63 18.74 -7.93
CA VAL A 174 8.39 17.82 -9.05
C VAL A 174 8.76 18.51 -10.37
N VAL A 175 8.98 17.72 -11.41
CA VAL A 175 9.20 18.26 -12.76
C VAL A 175 7.96 19.02 -13.20
N LYS A 176 8.14 20.25 -13.67
CA LYS A 176 7.03 21.05 -14.17
C LYS A 176 6.37 20.40 -15.38
N GLY A 177 5.04 20.37 -15.34
CA GLY A 177 4.23 19.79 -16.41
C GLY A 177 4.11 18.28 -16.39
N LEU A 178 4.49 17.59 -15.30
CA LEU A 178 4.27 16.13 -15.18
C LEU A 178 2.82 15.72 -15.35
N GLY A 179 1.88 16.54 -14.90
CA GLY A 179 0.46 16.29 -15.07
C GLY A 179 -0.03 16.43 -16.52
N ASP A 180 0.73 17.11 -17.38
CA ASP A 180 0.42 17.32 -18.79
C ASP A 180 0.89 16.18 -19.69
N VAL A 181 1.64 15.23 -19.14
CA VAL A 181 2.15 14.08 -19.91
C VAL A 181 0.98 13.27 -20.44
N ASP A 182 0.92 13.12 -21.77
CA ASP A 182 -0.12 12.34 -22.43
C ASP A 182 0.00 10.85 -22.09
N PRO A 183 -1.06 10.25 -21.54
CA PRO A 183 -1.03 8.84 -21.19
C PRO A 183 -0.91 7.95 -22.43
N LEU A 184 -0.20 6.84 -22.32
CA LEU A 184 -0.24 5.78 -23.31
C LEU A 184 -1.38 4.82 -22.92
N VAL A 185 -2.52 4.97 -23.56
CA VAL A 185 -3.71 4.16 -23.33
C VAL A 185 -3.86 3.19 -24.49
N PHE A 186 -4.14 1.93 -24.19
CA PHE A 186 -4.47 0.91 -25.17
C PHE A 186 -5.96 0.58 -25.01
N THR A 187 -6.73 0.77 -26.06
CA THR A 187 -8.14 0.44 -26.10
C THR A 187 -8.40 -0.52 -27.27
N GLN A 188 -9.11 -1.61 -27.01
CA GLN A 188 -9.48 -2.56 -28.07
C GLN A 188 -10.27 -1.86 -29.18
N GLY A 189 -9.88 -2.08 -30.42
CA GLY A 189 -10.42 -1.45 -31.63
C GLY A 189 -9.81 -0.08 -31.97
N GLU A 190 -8.81 0.40 -31.21
CA GLU A 190 -8.09 1.64 -31.49
C GLU A 190 -6.93 1.39 -32.45
N GLU A 191 -6.67 2.33 -33.38
CA GLU A 191 -5.53 2.29 -34.29
C GLU A 191 -4.34 3.01 -33.65
N LEU A 192 -3.26 2.26 -33.38
CA LEU A 192 -2.01 2.76 -32.85
C LEU A 192 -0.82 2.10 -33.58
N PRO A 193 -0.01 2.88 -34.33
CA PRO A 193 1.16 2.31 -35.00
C PRO A 193 2.14 1.66 -34.00
N LEU A 194 2.52 0.43 -34.26
CA LEU A 194 3.33 -0.39 -33.34
C LEU A 194 4.69 0.25 -33.02
N ASP A 195 5.31 0.92 -34.01
CA ASP A 195 6.58 1.62 -33.82
C ASP A 195 6.44 2.84 -32.91
N ASP A 196 5.30 3.58 -33.00
CA ASP A 196 4.98 4.69 -32.12
C ASP A 196 4.76 4.23 -30.68
N VAL A 197 4.04 3.13 -30.50
CA VAL A 197 3.85 2.51 -29.18
C VAL A 197 5.19 2.15 -28.55
N SER A 198 6.06 1.48 -29.29
CA SER A 198 7.38 1.08 -28.82
C SER A 198 8.24 2.28 -28.45
N ARG A 199 8.23 3.35 -29.26
CA ARG A 199 8.95 4.60 -28.96
C ARG A 199 8.42 5.27 -27.69
N ARG A 200 7.09 5.41 -27.54
CA ARG A 200 6.46 6.03 -26.36
C ARG A 200 6.71 5.21 -25.07
N LEU A 201 6.74 3.88 -25.16
CA LEU A 201 7.11 3.04 -24.01
C LEU A 201 8.56 3.33 -23.57
N VAL A 202 9.50 3.46 -24.51
CA VAL A 202 10.89 3.83 -24.19
C VAL A 202 10.99 5.23 -23.62
N GLU A 203 10.27 6.22 -24.15
CA GLU A 203 10.20 7.59 -23.61
C GLU A 203 9.67 7.61 -22.17
N ASN A 204 8.67 6.75 -21.87
CA ASN A 204 8.11 6.54 -20.53
C ASN A 204 9.01 5.66 -19.64
N ALA A 205 10.26 5.44 -20.06
CA ALA A 205 11.29 4.69 -19.34
C ALA A 205 10.93 3.23 -19.03
N TYR A 206 10.13 2.58 -19.92
CA TYR A 206 10.02 1.13 -19.91
C TYR A 206 11.28 0.47 -20.44
N THR A 207 11.64 -0.65 -19.86
CA THR A 207 12.80 -1.44 -20.30
C THR A 207 12.35 -2.48 -21.32
N ARG A 208 12.95 -2.45 -22.53
CA ARG A 208 12.69 -3.47 -23.55
C ARG A 208 13.42 -4.77 -23.19
N VAL A 209 12.68 -5.87 -23.16
CA VAL A 209 13.18 -7.21 -22.82
C VAL A 209 12.69 -8.25 -23.85
N ASP A 210 13.29 -9.43 -23.84
CA ASP A 210 12.79 -10.55 -24.66
C ASP A 210 11.57 -11.23 -24.04
N LEU A 211 11.45 -11.22 -22.70
CA LEU A 211 10.37 -11.83 -21.94
C LEU A 211 9.99 -10.93 -20.78
N VAL A 212 8.74 -10.51 -20.71
CA VAL A 212 8.22 -9.62 -19.67
C VAL A 212 8.00 -10.40 -18.36
N MET A 213 8.70 -10.01 -17.31
CA MET A 213 8.65 -10.64 -15.99
C MET A 213 8.37 -9.63 -14.88
N ASP A 214 8.96 -8.44 -14.98
CA ASP A 214 8.90 -7.40 -13.95
C ASP A 214 8.10 -6.18 -14.43
N ARG A 215 7.57 -5.42 -13.49
CA ARG A 215 6.88 -4.15 -13.76
C ARG A 215 7.80 -3.15 -14.44
N GLY A 216 7.28 -2.44 -15.44
CA GLY A 216 8.07 -1.50 -16.24
C GLY A 216 8.84 -2.15 -17.39
N GLU A 217 8.58 -3.41 -17.69
CA GLU A 217 9.14 -4.11 -18.83
C GLU A 217 8.13 -4.21 -19.98
N PHE A 218 8.65 -4.26 -21.22
CA PHE A 218 7.85 -4.57 -22.40
C PHE A 218 8.64 -5.41 -23.40
N ALA A 219 7.93 -6.21 -24.20
CA ALA A 219 8.49 -7.01 -25.28
C ALA A 219 7.65 -6.87 -26.53
N VAL A 220 8.29 -6.86 -27.71
CA VAL A 220 7.63 -6.80 -29.03
C VAL A 220 7.99 -8.04 -29.82
N ARG A 221 6.97 -8.77 -30.28
CA ARG A 221 7.13 -10.02 -31.05
C ARG A 221 6.14 -10.06 -32.22
N GLY A 222 6.58 -9.64 -33.40
CA GLY A 222 5.66 -9.50 -34.52
C GLY A 222 4.57 -8.47 -34.25
N GLY A 223 3.31 -8.85 -34.39
CA GLY A 223 2.15 -8.01 -34.07
C GLY A 223 1.68 -8.10 -32.62
N ILE A 224 2.55 -8.45 -31.67
CA ILE A 224 2.21 -8.59 -30.24
C ILE A 224 3.13 -7.71 -29.41
N ILE A 225 2.53 -6.94 -28.51
CA ILE A 225 3.23 -6.24 -27.43
C ILE A 225 2.81 -6.85 -26.11
N ASP A 226 3.78 -7.39 -25.38
CA ASP A 226 3.64 -7.73 -23.98
C ASP A 226 4.15 -6.55 -23.16
N VAL A 227 3.37 -6.04 -22.21
CA VAL A 227 3.75 -4.92 -21.34
C VAL A 227 3.31 -5.18 -19.91
N PHE A 228 4.15 -4.82 -18.94
CA PHE A 228 3.77 -4.87 -17.53
C PHE A 228 3.72 -3.45 -16.95
N PRO A 229 2.54 -2.78 -17.02
CA PRO A 229 2.40 -1.46 -16.40
C PRO A 229 2.67 -1.53 -14.90
N PRO A 230 3.39 -0.56 -14.32
CA PRO A 230 3.75 -0.60 -12.89
C PRO A 230 2.57 -0.65 -11.94
N THR A 231 1.44 -0.05 -12.31
CA THR A 231 0.20 -0.03 -11.49
C THR A 231 -0.70 -1.24 -11.72
N ALA A 232 -0.47 -2.03 -12.77
CA ALA A 232 -1.29 -3.19 -13.08
C ALA A 232 -0.95 -4.38 -12.16
N PRO A 233 -1.94 -5.20 -11.77
CA PRO A 233 -1.70 -6.42 -11.01
C PRO A 233 -0.94 -7.48 -11.80
N HIS A 234 -1.19 -7.55 -13.10
CA HIS A 234 -0.63 -8.53 -14.02
C HIS A 234 -0.15 -7.86 -15.31
N PRO A 235 0.84 -8.45 -15.99
CA PRO A 235 1.23 -8.01 -17.33
C PRO A 235 0.10 -8.27 -18.33
N VAL A 236 0.08 -7.47 -19.41
CA VAL A 236 -0.93 -7.59 -20.46
C VAL A 236 -0.27 -7.87 -21.79
N ARG A 237 -0.93 -8.71 -22.58
CA ARG A 237 -0.62 -9.01 -23.96
C ARG A 237 -1.59 -8.27 -24.86
N ILE A 238 -1.07 -7.44 -25.74
CA ILE A 238 -1.80 -6.63 -26.71
C ILE A 238 -1.53 -7.21 -28.08
N GLU A 239 -2.54 -7.73 -28.74
CA GLU A 239 -2.44 -8.30 -30.09
C GLU A 239 -2.91 -7.25 -31.09
N PHE A 240 -2.11 -7.04 -32.12
CA PHE A 240 -2.38 -6.08 -33.18
C PHE A 240 -2.70 -6.79 -34.50
N PHE A 241 -3.72 -6.33 -35.21
CA PHE A 241 -3.97 -6.66 -36.58
C PHE A 241 -3.66 -5.44 -37.46
N GLY A 242 -2.45 -5.39 -38.05
CA GLY A 242 -1.89 -4.14 -38.60
C GLY A 242 -1.61 -3.16 -37.46
N ASP A 243 -2.21 -1.98 -37.51
CA ASP A 243 -2.10 -0.96 -36.47
C ASP A 243 -3.31 -0.94 -35.52
N GLU A 244 -4.34 -1.79 -35.73
CA GLU A 244 -5.51 -1.90 -34.88
C GLU A 244 -5.27 -2.88 -33.73
N ILE A 245 -5.68 -2.51 -32.52
CA ILE A 245 -5.64 -3.36 -31.33
C ILE A 245 -6.80 -4.36 -31.40
N ASP A 246 -6.51 -5.62 -31.72
CA ASP A 246 -7.50 -6.70 -31.83
C ASP A 246 -7.94 -7.22 -30.46
N SER A 247 -6.98 -7.47 -29.56
CA SER A 247 -7.28 -7.96 -28.22
C SER A 247 -6.27 -7.50 -27.18
N ILE A 248 -6.75 -7.35 -25.92
CA ILE A 248 -5.93 -7.07 -24.73
C ILE A 248 -6.26 -8.12 -23.69
N ARG A 249 -5.29 -8.91 -23.25
CA ARG A 249 -5.47 -9.98 -22.27
C ARG A 249 -4.40 -9.95 -21.19
N GLU A 250 -4.81 -10.13 -19.95
CA GLU A 250 -3.85 -10.36 -18.88
C GLU A 250 -3.17 -11.72 -19.04
N PHE A 251 -1.92 -11.83 -18.61
CA PHE A 251 -1.19 -13.08 -18.57
C PHE A 251 -0.35 -13.21 -17.30
N HIS A 252 -0.06 -14.44 -16.93
CA HIS A 252 0.83 -14.70 -15.79
C HIS A 252 2.30 -14.56 -16.23
N ALA A 253 3.06 -13.71 -15.55
CA ALA A 253 4.49 -13.56 -15.80
C ALA A 253 5.26 -14.89 -15.68
N SER A 254 4.81 -15.78 -14.78
CA SER A 254 5.47 -17.07 -14.49
C SER A 254 5.40 -18.09 -15.63
N ASP A 255 4.32 -18.13 -16.41
CA ASP A 255 4.09 -19.11 -17.46
C ASP A 255 3.75 -18.49 -18.82
N GLN A 256 3.67 -17.16 -18.89
CA GLN A 256 3.40 -16.37 -20.11
C GLN A 256 2.05 -16.67 -20.77
N ARG A 257 1.10 -17.27 -20.02
CA ARG A 257 -0.21 -17.62 -20.55
C ARG A 257 -1.24 -16.56 -20.20
N THR A 258 -2.03 -16.22 -21.20
CA THR A 258 -3.19 -15.36 -21.02
C THR A 258 -4.28 -16.08 -20.25
N TYR A 259 -5.02 -15.35 -19.44
CA TYR A 259 -6.17 -15.81 -18.69
C TYR A 259 -7.29 -14.75 -18.67
N GLY A 260 -8.47 -15.11 -18.24
CA GLY A 260 -9.62 -14.21 -18.17
C GLY A 260 -10.27 -13.92 -19.52
N GLU A 261 -11.30 -13.08 -19.50
CA GLU A 261 -12.11 -12.72 -20.67
C GLU A 261 -11.49 -11.59 -21.53
N GLY A 262 -10.39 -11.00 -21.09
CA GLY A 262 -9.77 -9.83 -21.68
C GLY A 262 -10.17 -8.53 -21.01
N VAL A 263 -9.36 -7.49 -21.27
CA VAL A 263 -9.53 -6.14 -20.72
C VAL A 263 -9.79 -5.22 -21.91
N ARG A 264 -10.77 -4.31 -21.78
CA ARG A 264 -11.11 -3.40 -22.89
C ARG A 264 -10.12 -2.26 -23.03
N THR A 265 -9.60 -1.76 -21.90
CA THR A 265 -8.71 -0.59 -21.88
C THR A 265 -7.68 -0.77 -20.79
N ILE A 266 -6.42 -0.42 -21.07
CA ILE A 266 -5.35 -0.36 -20.08
C ILE A 266 -4.48 0.88 -20.28
N TRP A 267 -3.95 1.39 -19.20
CA TRP A 267 -3.02 2.51 -19.18
C TRP A 267 -1.61 2.06 -18.81
N ALA A 268 -0.65 2.32 -19.70
CA ALA A 268 0.77 2.16 -19.43
C ALA A 268 1.33 3.48 -18.87
N THR A 269 1.27 3.60 -17.53
CA THR A 269 1.80 4.76 -16.81
C THR A 269 3.32 4.84 -16.94
N PRO A 270 3.93 6.05 -16.96
CA PRO A 270 5.38 6.19 -16.96
C PRO A 270 6.05 5.48 -15.78
N CYS A 271 7.24 4.92 -16.02
CA CYS A 271 8.05 4.23 -15.00
C CYS A 271 8.98 5.18 -14.24
N ARG A 272 9.22 6.39 -14.77
CA ARG A 272 10.09 7.43 -14.20
C ARG A 272 9.43 8.79 -14.34
N GLU A 273 9.67 9.70 -13.38
CA GLU A 273 9.26 11.11 -13.50
C GLU A 273 10.17 11.85 -14.48
N LEU A 274 11.47 11.49 -14.54
CA LEU A 274 12.34 11.96 -15.62
C LEU A 274 12.08 11.15 -16.89
N GLN A 275 11.36 11.73 -17.83
CA GLN A 275 11.05 11.10 -19.11
C GLN A 275 12.21 11.21 -20.10
N LEU A 276 12.47 10.15 -20.87
CA LEU A 276 13.56 10.07 -21.83
C LEU A 276 13.18 10.66 -23.19
N THR A 277 12.60 11.87 -23.17
CA THR A 277 12.24 12.61 -24.38
C THR A 277 13.47 13.02 -25.19
N ASP A 278 13.29 13.35 -26.47
CA ASP A 278 14.39 13.83 -27.32
C ASP A 278 15.07 15.08 -26.72
N ALA A 279 14.32 16.00 -26.12
CA ALA A 279 14.86 17.20 -25.47
C ALA A 279 15.79 16.86 -24.29
N VAL A 280 15.36 15.91 -23.43
CA VAL A 280 16.15 15.43 -22.29
C VAL A 280 17.41 14.69 -22.78
N ARG A 281 17.27 13.83 -23.78
CA ARG A 281 18.39 13.08 -24.39
C ARG A 281 19.43 14.00 -25.01
N ASP A 282 18.99 15.00 -25.77
CA ASP A 282 19.91 15.99 -26.39
C ASP A 282 20.58 16.88 -25.35
N ARG A 283 19.89 17.21 -24.25
CA ARG A 283 20.49 17.95 -23.13
C ARG A 283 21.52 17.08 -22.40
N ALA A 284 21.21 15.79 -22.18
CA ALA A 284 22.17 14.85 -21.60
C ALA A 284 23.45 14.75 -22.44
N LYS A 285 23.35 14.63 -23.78
CA LYS A 285 24.50 14.64 -24.69
C LYS A 285 25.38 15.89 -24.55
N ARG A 286 24.77 17.06 -24.38
CA ARG A 286 25.50 18.31 -24.19
C ARG A 286 26.21 18.41 -22.84
N LEU A 287 25.69 17.74 -21.82
CA LEU A 287 26.22 17.81 -20.45
C LEU A 287 27.32 16.76 -20.16
N ILE A 288 27.57 15.82 -21.06
CA ILE A 288 28.67 14.85 -20.96
C ILE A 288 29.99 15.62 -20.82
N GLY A 289 30.81 15.26 -19.84
CA GLY A 289 32.06 15.94 -19.50
C GLY A 289 31.92 17.27 -18.74
N GLN A 290 30.69 17.74 -18.45
CA GLN A 290 30.44 18.98 -17.73
C GLN A 290 30.05 18.75 -16.27
N ILE A 291 29.41 17.63 -15.95
CA ILE A 291 28.99 17.26 -14.58
C ILE A 291 29.94 16.17 -14.07
N PRO A 292 30.73 16.42 -13.02
CA PRO A 292 31.68 15.45 -12.50
C PRO A 292 31.01 14.13 -12.12
N ASN A 293 31.60 13.02 -12.56
CA ASN A 293 31.15 11.64 -12.26
C ASN A 293 29.70 11.30 -12.71
N ALA A 294 29.16 12.00 -13.71
CA ALA A 294 27.84 11.74 -14.27
C ALA A 294 27.88 11.22 -15.71
N ASP A 295 29.07 11.07 -16.32
CA ASP A 295 29.19 10.76 -17.75
C ASP A 295 28.50 9.44 -18.14
N ASP A 296 28.73 8.36 -17.39
CA ASP A 296 28.08 7.05 -17.67
C ASP A 296 26.53 7.15 -17.60
N MET A 297 26.03 7.96 -16.67
CA MET A 297 24.60 8.19 -16.49
C MET A 297 24.05 9.07 -17.62
N LEU A 298 24.74 10.15 -17.97
CA LEU A 298 24.37 11.02 -19.08
C LEU A 298 24.42 10.31 -20.41
N GLU A 299 25.43 9.45 -20.65
CA GLU A 299 25.51 8.60 -21.85
C GLU A 299 24.33 7.63 -21.95
N SER A 300 23.94 6.99 -20.83
CA SER A 300 22.79 6.09 -20.79
C SER A 300 21.50 6.84 -21.12
N ILE A 301 21.25 8.00 -20.48
CA ILE A 301 20.09 8.85 -20.74
C ILE A 301 20.06 9.31 -22.21
N ALA A 302 21.20 9.74 -22.73
CA ALA A 302 21.34 10.17 -24.14
C ALA A 302 20.97 9.06 -25.14
N ASN A 303 21.19 7.80 -24.76
CA ASN A 303 20.84 6.62 -25.56
C ASN A 303 19.45 6.05 -25.23
N ALA A 304 18.62 6.78 -24.48
CA ALA A 304 17.29 6.36 -24.02
C ALA A 304 17.30 5.06 -23.19
N ILE A 305 18.35 4.86 -22.40
CA ILE A 305 18.49 3.72 -21.48
C ILE A 305 18.21 4.20 -20.05
N PRO A 306 17.11 3.74 -19.43
CA PRO A 306 16.84 4.06 -18.04
C PRO A 306 17.96 3.53 -17.13
N ILE A 307 18.51 4.38 -16.29
CA ILE A 307 19.59 4.03 -15.36
C ILE A 307 19.23 4.39 -13.93
N GLU A 308 19.68 3.59 -12.99
CA GLU A 308 19.45 3.81 -11.55
C GLU A 308 20.03 5.15 -11.09
N GLY A 309 19.21 5.96 -10.43
CA GLY A 309 19.58 7.25 -9.87
C GLY A 309 19.55 8.42 -10.88
N MET A 310 19.00 8.21 -12.08
CA MET A 310 18.88 9.26 -13.09
C MET A 310 18.08 10.48 -12.61
N GLU A 311 17.21 10.30 -11.62
CA GLU A 311 16.41 11.35 -11.01
C GLU A 311 17.26 12.42 -10.33
N SER A 312 18.46 12.08 -9.85
CA SER A 312 19.41 13.05 -9.29
C SER A 312 19.89 14.10 -10.29
N LEU A 313 19.75 13.83 -11.60
CA LEU A 313 20.08 14.74 -12.69
C LEU A 313 18.90 15.58 -13.18
N MET A 314 17.69 15.38 -12.66
CA MET A 314 16.49 16.11 -13.11
C MET A 314 16.70 17.62 -13.21
N PRO A 315 17.24 18.32 -12.20
CA PRO A 315 17.40 19.76 -12.26
C PRO A 315 18.38 20.25 -13.35
N ALA A 316 19.28 19.37 -13.81
CA ALA A 316 20.20 19.70 -14.90
C ALA A 316 19.60 19.37 -16.29
N LEU A 317 18.68 18.41 -16.36
CA LEU A 317 18.13 17.86 -17.59
C LEU A 317 16.81 18.48 -18.02
N ILE A 318 16.08 19.11 -17.11
CA ILE A 318 14.80 19.77 -17.35
C ILE A 318 14.93 21.29 -17.18
N ASP A 319 13.92 22.04 -17.60
CA ASP A 319 13.97 23.51 -17.51
C ASP A 319 13.54 24.02 -16.14
N ASP A 320 12.44 23.50 -15.58
CA ASP A 320 11.86 23.96 -14.33
C ASP A 320 11.35 22.83 -13.43
N MET A 321 11.50 23.02 -12.11
CA MET A 321 10.81 22.26 -11.05
C MET A 321 9.70 23.12 -10.45
N GLU A 322 8.61 22.48 -10.03
CA GLU A 322 7.50 23.17 -9.37
C GLU A 322 7.05 22.45 -8.10
N PRO A 323 6.43 23.14 -7.14
CA PRO A 323 5.79 22.50 -6.00
C PRO A 323 4.51 21.77 -6.46
N VAL A 324 4.20 20.65 -5.85
CA VAL A 324 2.94 19.91 -6.15
C VAL A 324 1.70 20.77 -5.91
N THR A 325 1.80 21.78 -5.06
CA THR A 325 0.72 22.73 -4.76
C THR A 325 0.23 23.50 -5.99
N GLY A 326 1.08 23.66 -7.02
CA GLY A 326 0.68 24.29 -8.29
C GLY A 326 -0.31 23.48 -9.12
N MET A 327 -0.46 22.19 -8.84
CA MET A 327 -1.41 21.28 -9.54
C MET A 327 -2.74 21.13 -8.79
N LEU A 328 -2.88 21.67 -7.57
CA LEU A 328 -4.09 21.52 -6.77
C LEU A 328 -5.22 22.42 -7.29
N ASP A 329 -6.45 21.94 -7.15
CA ASP A 329 -7.63 22.75 -7.44
C ASP A 329 -7.64 24.01 -6.54
N ARG A 330 -7.89 25.17 -7.13
CA ARG A 330 -7.86 26.46 -6.42
C ARG A 330 -8.91 26.58 -5.31
N HIS A 331 -9.95 25.77 -5.38
CA HIS A 331 -11.03 25.74 -4.38
C HIS A 331 -10.85 24.60 -3.39
N ALA A 332 -9.76 23.84 -3.49
CA ALA A 332 -9.50 22.75 -2.56
C ALA A 332 -9.22 23.28 -1.13
N VAL A 333 -9.83 22.63 -0.15
CA VAL A 333 -9.53 22.85 1.26
C VAL A 333 -8.30 22.02 1.62
N ILE A 334 -7.26 22.67 2.13
CA ILE A 334 -6.01 22.03 2.56
C ILE A 334 -6.10 21.75 4.07
N MET A 335 -6.20 20.50 4.45
CA MET A 335 -6.25 20.07 5.84
C MET A 335 -4.89 19.56 6.31
N LEU A 336 -4.36 20.14 7.36
CA LEU A 336 -3.09 19.76 7.98
C LEU A 336 -3.37 18.91 9.22
N ALA A 337 -2.99 17.66 9.21
CA ALA A 337 -3.16 16.75 10.36
C ALA A 337 -2.09 17.03 11.42
N ASP A 338 -2.31 18.04 12.26
CA ASP A 338 -1.41 18.58 13.27
C ASP A 338 -0.17 19.27 12.63
N SER A 339 -0.31 20.58 12.36
CA SER A 339 0.74 21.40 11.70
C SER A 339 2.10 21.33 12.40
N GLU A 340 2.12 21.24 13.73
CA GLU A 340 3.38 21.12 14.49
C GLU A 340 4.04 19.75 14.29
N LYS A 341 3.26 18.67 14.19
CA LYS A 341 3.75 17.33 13.86
C LYS A 341 4.29 17.29 12.43
N LEU A 342 3.58 17.93 11.49
CA LEU A 342 4.01 18.02 10.08
C LEU A 342 5.31 18.81 9.95
N ARG A 343 5.41 19.98 10.62
CA ARG A 343 6.61 20.81 10.63
C ARG A 343 7.82 20.03 11.13
N ARG A 344 7.68 19.33 12.25
CA ARG A 344 8.77 18.49 12.78
C ARG A 344 9.20 17.40 11.80
N ALA A 345 8.23 16.74 11.15
CA ALA A 345 8.53 15.72 10.16
C ALA A 345 9.25 16.30 8.93
N ALA A 346 8.87 17.50 8.46
CA ALA A 346 9.52 18.21 7.37
C ALA A 346 10.95 18.66 7.73
N ASP A 347 11.13 19.25 8.90
CA ASP A 347 12.45 19.67 9.43
C ASP A 347 13.40 18.46 9.51
N ASP A 348 12.89 17.33 10.00
CA ASP A 348 13.64 16.10 10.12
C ASP A 348 14.06 15.52 8.77
N LEU A 349 13.20 15.58 7.76
CA LEU A 349 13.50 15.16 6.39
C LEU A 349 14.59 16.03 5.77
N SER A 350 14.45 17.36 5.84
CA SER A 350 15.42 18.32 5.31
C SER A 350 16.79 18.16 5.98
N LYS A 351 16.81 17.97 7.28
CA LYS A 351 18.01 17.71 8.05
C LYS A 351 18.69 16.39 7.66
N THR A 352 17.89 15.32 7.53
CA THR A 352 18.40 14.01 7.10
C THR A 352 19.00 14.11 5.69
N ALA A 353 18.32 14.77 4.75
CA ALA A 353 18.81 14.97 3.39
C ALA A 353 20.15 15.71 3.38
N ASN A 354 20.29 16.80 4.13
CA ASN A 354 21.51 17.57 4.24
C ASN A 354 22.68 16.79 4.89
N GLU A 355 22.40 15.95 5.89
CA GLU A 355 23.41 15.10 6.52
C GLU A 355 23.91 14.02 5.54
N PHE A 356 23.02 13.38 4.79
CA PHE A 356 23.41 12.41 3.75
C PHE A 356 24.23 13.07 2.64
N LEU A 357 23.84 14.26 2.21
CA LEU A 357 24.57 15.03 1.20
C LEU A 357 25.97 15.36 1.69
N ALA A 358 26.12 15.88 2.91
CA ALA A 358 27.42 16.20 3.52
C ALA A 358 28.30 14.95 3.69
N ALA A 359 27.72 13.83 4.14
CA ALA A 359 28.45 12.58 4.27
C ALA A 359 28.93 12.04 2.91
N SER A 360 28.11 12.13 1.88
CA SER A 360 28.47 11.73 0.51
C SER A 360 29.61 12.59 -0.07
N TRP A 361 29.61 13.90 0.18
CA TRP A 361 30.72 14.79 -0.18
C TRP A 361 32.02 14.43 0.54
N HIS A 362 31.97 14.10 1.83
CA HIS A 362 33.15 13.65 2.57
C HIS A 362 33.75 12.37 2.00
N VAL A 363 32.91 11.39 1.65
CA VAL A 363 33.35 10.13 1.03
C VAL A 363 33.98 10.38 -0.34
N ALA A 364 33.38 11.23 -1.15
CA ALA A 364 33.90 11.60 -2.47
C ALA A 364 35.25 12.34 -2.37
N ALA A 365 35.38 13.30 -1.44
CA ALA A 365 36.61 14.05 -1.21
C ALA A 365 37.76 13.16 -0.71
N ALA A 366 37.46 12.09 0.02
CA ALA A 366 38.44 11.11 0.47
C ALA A 366 38.95 10.17 -0.64
N GLY A 367 38.46 10.30 -1.87
CA GLY A 367 38.87 9.50 -3.03
C GLY A 367 38.46 8.02 -2.95
N HIS A 368 37.40 7.70 -2.24
CA HIS A 368 36.96 6.33 -1.94
C HIS A 368 35.94 5.78 -2.94
N GLY A 369 36.13 6.03 -4.25
CA GLY A 369 35.43 5.28 -5.31
C GLY A 369 33.93 5.57 -5.51
N ALA A 370 33.27 6.23 -4.59
CA ALA A 370 31.94 6.78 -4.82
C ALA A 370 32.10 8.12 -5.56
N GLY A 371 31.39 8.29 -6.67
CA GLY A 371 31.34 9.57 -7.35
C GLY A 371 30.85 10.68 -6.40
N ALA A 372 31.26 11.91 -6.62
CA ALA A 372 30.70 13.05 -5.89
C ALA A 372 29.18 13.05 -6.02
N PRO A 373 28.43 13.39 -4.95
CA PRO A 373 26.98 13.50 -5.07
C PRO A 373 26.64 14.61 -6.07
N ILE A 374 25.57 14.39 -6.82
CA ILE A 374 25.01 15.42 -7.69
C ILE A 374 24.01 16.18 -6.85
N SER A 375 24.28 17.45 -6.59
CA SER A 375 23.42 18.30 -5.79
C SER A 375 23.07 19.55 -6.55
N PHE A 376 21.80 19.83 -6.64
CA PHE A 376 21.24 21.07 -7.16
C PHE A 376 20.26 21.61 -6.14
N ASP A 377 20.33 22.91 -5.86
CA ASP A 377 19.42 23.57 -4.91
C ASP A 377 17.95 23.38 -5.29
N GLN A 378 17.64 23.32 -6.58
CA GLN A 378 16.28 23.08 -7.09
C GLN A 378 15.72 21.69 -6.79
N ALA A 379 16.55 20.72 -6.45
CA ALA A 379 16.11 19.37 -6.07
C ALA A 379 15.95 19.21 -4.56
N SER A 380 16.35 20.18 -3.75
CA SER A 380 16.22 20.15 -2.30
C SER A 380 14.75 20.22 -1.88
N PHE A 381 14.44 19.68 -0.70
CA PHE A 381 13.10 19.85 -0.13
C PHE A 381 12.80 21.33 0.08
N LEU A 382 11.55 21.71 -0.23
CA LEU A 382 11.05 23.08 0.01
C LEU A 382 10.92 23.33 1.52
N ASP A 383 11.01 24.59 1.92
CA ASP A 383 10.72 24.96 3.30
C ASP A 383 9.22 24.78 3.60
N TYR A 384 8.93 24.10 4.72
CA TYR A 384 7.56 23.80 5.11
C TYR A 384 6.73 25.05 5.39
N GLU A 385 7.27 26.00 6.16
CA GLU A 385 6.57 27.23 6.54
C GLU A 385 6.30 28.11 5.32
N GLU A 386 7.28 28.25 4.42
CA GLU A 386 7.10 28.98 3.16
C GLU A 386 6.04 28.30 2.28
N THR A 387 6.01 26.96 2.22
CA THR A 387 5.02 26.20 1.44
C THR A 387 3.61 26.41 1.99
N ILE A 388 3.43 26.30 3.31
CA ILE A 388 2.10 26.50 3.95
C ILE A 388 1.65 27.95 3.82
N ASN A 389 2.54 28.91 4.02
CA ASN A 389 2.22 30.32 3.84
C ASN A 389 1.83 30.62 2.39
N SER A 390 2.54 30.05 1.42
CA SER A 390 2.19 30.19 0.00
C SER A 390 0.79 29.66 -0.28
N LEU A 391 0.40 28.52 0.26
CA LEU A 391 -0.95 27.98 0.16
C LEU A 391 -2.00 28.91 0.79
N ALA A 392 -1.76 29.36 2.02
CA ALA A 392 -2.68 30.23 2.75
C ALA A 392 -2.90 31.59 2.07
N TYR A 393 -1.89 32.14 1.37
CA TYR A 393 -2.01 33.38 0.61
C TYR A 393 -2.44 33.21 -0.85
N SER A 394 -2.55 31.97 -1.36
CA SER A 394 -2.91 31.65 -2.75
C SER A 394 -4.39 31.36 -2.98
N SER A 395 -5.27 31.77 -2.09
CA SER A 395 -6.74 31.55 -2.16
C SER A 395 -7.23 30.15 -1.74
N HIS A 396 -6.38 29.30 -1.19
CA HIS A 396 -6.84 28.05 -0.58
C HIS A 396 -7.26 28.28 0.87
N ASP A 397 -8.34 27.63 1.26
CA ASP A 397 -8.70 27.52 2.67
C ASP A 397 -7.78 26.48 3.35
N VAL A 398 -6.98 26.92 4.33
CA VAL A 398 -6.06 26.04 5.06
C VAL A 398 -6.60 25.80 6.47
N TRP A 399 -6.79 24.54 6.80
CA TRP A 399 -7.29 24.09 8.12
C TRP A 399 -6.19 23.30 8.85
N ASN A 400 -5.87 23.72 10.06
CA ASN A 400 -5.00 22.96 10.96
C ASN A 400 -5.85 22.14 11.93
N LEU A 401 -5.89 20.82 11.73
CA LEU A 401 -6.63 19.89 12.58
C LEU A 401 -5.73 19.43 13.74
N THR A 402 -6.00 19.91 14.94
CA THR A 402 -5.21 19.57 16.14
C THR A 402 -6.03 18.77 17.15
N SER A 403 -5.40 17.78 17.79
CA SER A 403 -6.02 17.02 18.90
C SER A 403 -5.98 17.76 20.24
N PHE A 404 -5.33 18.92 20.28
CA PHE A 404 -5.35 19.79 21.46
C PHE A 404 -6.56 20.72 21.44
N GLY A 405 -7.05 21.07 22.66
CA GLY A 405 -8.11 22.05 22.79
C GLY A 405 -7.68 23.42 22.29
N VAL A 406 -8.55 24.11 21.55
CA VAL A 406 -8.32 25.45 21.02
C VAL A 406 -9.26 26.45 21.70
N ASP A 407 -8.78 27.70 21.78
CA ASP A 407 -9.59 28.80 22.34
C ASP A 407 -10.58 29.31 21.28
N ALA A 408 -11.81 28.83 21.35
CA ALA A 408 -12.88 29.20 20.42
C ALA A 408 -13.27 30.70 20.48
N SER A 409 -12.74 31.48 21.43
CA SER A 409 -12.95 32.95 21.47
C SER A 409 -12.06 33.69 20.45
N ARG A 410 -11.02 33.04 19.94
CA ARG A 410 -10.15 33.62 18.93
C ARG A 410 -10.77 33.53 17.55
N PRO A 411 -10.57 34.52 16.67
CA PRO A 411 -10.95 34.41 15.29
C PRO A 411 -10.21 33.23 14.64
N ASN A 412 -10.82 32.57 13.69
CA ASN A 412 -10.30 31.40 12.95
C ASN A 412 -10.03 30.15 13.83
N HIS A 413 -10.57 30.08 15.05
CA HIS A 413 -10.48 28.88 15.91
C HIS A 413 -11.86 28.23 16.07
N VAL A 414 -11.93 26.92 15.84
CA VAL A 414 -13.13 26.10 16.03
C VAL A 414 -12.81 24.97 16.98
N GLN A 415 -13.55 24.88 18.09
CA GLN A 415 -13.48 23.73 18.98
C GLN A 415 -14.71 22.86 18.74
N LEU A 416 -14.51 21.64 18.26
CA LEU A 416 -15.58 20.64 18.18
C LEU A 416 -15.86 20.07 19.58
N ALA A 417 -17.12 19.72 19.81
CA ALA A 417 -17.56 19.16 21.08
C ALA A 417 -17.17 17.67 21.23
N ALA A 418 -16.08 17.27 20.60
CA ALA A 418 -15.62 15.90 20.52
C ALA A 418 -14.31 15.68 21.28
N GLY A 419 -14.15 14.48 21.85
CA GLY A 419 -12.95 14.06 22.57
C GLY A 419 -12.55 12.62 22.25
N ASN A 420 -11.37 12.21 22.71
CA ASN A 420 -10.92 10.83 22.56
C ASN A 420 -11.72 9.89 23.47
N PRO A 421 -12.00 8.64 23.04
CA PRO A 421 -12.55 7.61 23.91
C PRO A 421 -11.59 7.27 25.05
N GLY A 422 -12.13 6.71 26.15
CA GLY A 422 -11.30 6.20 27.24
C GLY A 422 -10.41 5.05 26.79
N GLU A 423 -9.21 4.95 27.33
CA GLU A 423 -8.31 3.83 27.10
C GLU A 423 -8.73 2.61 27.95
N TYR A 424 -9.27 1.59 27.31
CA TYR A 424 -9.68 0.35 27.98
C TYR A 424 -8.56 -0.70 28.05
N ARG A 425 -7.54 -0.61 27.22
CA ARG A 425 -6.31 -1.44 27.20
C ARG A 425 -6.55 -2.96 27.24
N GLY A 426 -7.64 -3.42 26.65
CA GLY A 426 -8.01 -4.83 26.63
C GLY A 426 -8.70 -5.34 27.90
N ASP A 427 -9.08 -4.45 28.81
CA ASP A 427 -9.94 -4.76 29.97
C ASP A 427 -11.41 -4.76 29.52
N GLU A 428 -11.93 -5.95 29.23
CA GLU A 428 -13.29 -6.14 28.71
C GLU A 428 -14.36 -5.61 29.68
N THR A 429 -14.11 -5.69 31.01
CA THR A 429 -15.05 -5.21 32.05
C THR A 429 -15.13 -3.68 32.02
N LYS A 430 -14.00 -2.99 31.93
CA LYS A 430 -13.97 -1.54 31.80
C LYS A 430 -14.55 -1.06 30.47
N ALA A 431 -14.29 -1.77 29.38
CA ALA A 431 -14.85 -1.44 28.08
C ALA A 431 -16.38 -1.54 28.10
N ALA A 432 -16.92 -2.64 28.66
CA ALA A 432 -18.36 -2.83 28.81
C ALA A 432 -18.98 -1.74 29.67
N ALA A 433 -18.43 -1.48 30.87
CA ALA A 433 -18.94 -0.41 31.77
C ALA A 433 -18.86 0.98 31.10
N GLY A 434 -17.83 1.25 30.32
CA GLY A 434 -17.71 2.49 29.54
C GLY A 434 -18.79 2.64 28.48
N ILE A 435 -19.07 1.55 27.72
CA ILE A 435 -20.12 1.51 26.71
C ILE A 435 -21.51 1.70 27.39
N GLU A 436 -21.78 0.97 28.47
CA GLU A 436 -23.02 1.10 29.24
C GLU A 436 -23.22 2.53 29.71
N GLY A 437 -22.19 3.14 30.32
CA GLY A 437 -22.25 4.53 30.79
C GLY A 437 -22.52 5.54 29.66
N LEU A 438 -22.00 5.30 28.43
CA LEU A 438 -22.32 6.13 27.27
C LEU A 438 -23.79 5.96 26.85
N ILE A 439 -24.28 4.73 26.79
CA ILE A 439 -25.67 4.43 26.42
C ILE A 439 -26.64 5.05 27.44
N ASP A 440 -26.36 4.91 28.74
CA ASP A 440 -27.15 5.49 29.81
C ASP A 440 -27.16 7.03 29.79
N ALA A 441 -26.06 7.65 29.33
CA ALA A 441 -25.95 9.08 29.07
C ALA A 441 -26.61 9.53 27.75
N GLY A 442 -27.29 8.63 27.05
CA GLY A 442 -28.05 8.89 25.83
C GLY A 442 -27.18 8.99 24.56
N TYR A 443 -25.97 8.43 24.57
CA TYR A 443 -25.16 8.35 23.34
C TYR A 443 -25.56 7.18 22.47
N GLN A 444 -25.54 7.39 21.17
CA GLN A 444 -25.55 6.29 20.21
C GLN A 444 -24.12 5.78 20.05
N VAL A 445 -23.89 4.53 20.42
CA VAL A 445 -22.57 3.91 20.41
C VAL A 445 -22.43 3.01 19.20
N THR A 446 -21.38 3.23 18.42
CA THR A 446 -20.97 2.38 17.31
C THR A 446 -19.62 1.74 17.62
N VAL A 447 -19.54 0.42 17.55
CA VAL A 447 -18.30 -0.35 17.71
C VAL A 447 -17.83 -0.81 16.34
N THR A 448 -16.54 -0.63 16.05
CA THR A 448 -15.98 -0.99 14.73
C THR A 448 -14.66 -1.75 14.84
N ALA A 449 -14.45 -2.65 13.88
CA ALA A 449 -13.18 -3.33 13.64
C ALA A 449 -13.05 -3.68 12.14
N ALA A 450 -11.81 -3.80 11.68
CA ALA A 450 -11.51 -4.13 10.28
C ALA A 450 -11.79 -5.60 9.95
N ALA A 451 -11.51 -6.53 10.88
CA ALA A 451 -11.70 -7.96 10.71
C ALA A 451 -13.08 -8.42 11.24
N GLN A 452 -13.82 -9.16 10.43
CA GLN A 452 -15.13 -9.67 10.79
C GLN A 452 -15.10 -10.58 12.03
N GLY A 453 -14.06 -11.43 12.17
CA GLY A 453 -13.90 -12.30 13.33
C GLY A 453 -13.69 -11.52 14.64
N THR A 454 -12.89 -10.43 14.59
CA THR A 454 -12.71 -9.53 15.72
C THR A 454 -14.01 -8.83 16.08
N LEU A 455 -14.74 -8.36 15.09
CA LEU A 455 -16.03 -7.70 15.28
C LEU A 455 -17.05 -8.63 15.96
N ALA A 456 -17.13 -9.88 15.51
CA ALA A 456 -18.00 -10.90 16.09
C ALA A 456 -17.61 -11.20 17.56
N ARG A 457 -16.31 -11.26 17.87
CA ARG A 457 -15.80 -11.46 19.23
C ARG A 457 -16.13 -10.28 20.13
N LEU A 458 -15.89 -9.05 19.67
CA LEU A 458 -16.22 -7.84 20.41
C LEU A 458 -17.73 -7.75 20.70
N LYS A 459 -18.57 -8.01 19.68
CA LYS A 459 -20.02 -8.06 19.83
C LYS A 459 -20.46 -9.08 20.86
N ARG A 460 -19.86 -10.28 20.85
CA ARG A 460 -20.17 -11.32 21.84
C ARG A 460 -19.77 -10.91 23.24
N ALA A 461 -18.54 -10.43 23.42
CA ALA A 461 -18.03 -10.01 24.73
C ALA A 461 -18.88 -8.88 25.34
N ILE A 462 -19.28 -7.88 24.53
CA ILE A 462 -20.16 -6.80 25.00
C ILE A 462 -21.57 -7.31 25.30
N ASN A 463 -22.16 -8.20 24.48
CA ASN A 463 -23.49 -8.76 24.72
C ASN A 463 -23.54 -9.65 25.99
N GLU A 464 -22.46 -10.37 26.32
CA GLU A 464 -22.35 -11.20 27.52
C GLU A 464 -22.45 -10.37 28.81
N THR A 465 -22.18 -9.05 28.76
CA THR A 465 -22.39 -8.12 29.89
C THR A 465 -23.85 -7.62 30.03
N GLY A 466 -24.74 -8.01 29.09
CA GLY A 466 -26.15 -7.61 29.11
C GLY A 466 -26.48 -6.37 28.28
N ILE A 467 -25.50 -5.76 27.65
CA ILE A 467 -25.65 -4.57 26.78
C ILE A 467 -26.16 -5.01 25.40
N ALA A 468 -27.35 -4.55 25.00
CA ALA A 468 -27.98 -4.93 23.74
C ALA A 468 -28.13 -3.78 22.73
N SER A 469 -27.95 -2.52 23.15
CA SER A 469 -28.27 -1.34 22.33
C SER A 469 -27.01 -0.61 21.85
N PHE A 470 -26.28 -1.20 20.92
CA PHE A 470 -25.15 -0.57 20.24
C PHE A 470 -25.05 -1.09 18.80
N ASP A 471 -24.51 -0.26 17.93
CA ASP A 471 -24.29 -0.60 16.52
C ASP A 471 -22.91 -1.26 16.35
N VAL A 472 -22.84 -2.21 15.42
CA VAL A 472 -21.59 -2.91 15.08
C VAL A 472 -21.36 -2.84 13.57
N ILE A 473 -20.32 -2.12 13.18
CA ILE A 473 -20.03 -1.84 11.76
C ILE A 473 -18.60 -2.30 11.45
N ARG A 474 -18.45 -3.01 10.35
CA ARG A 474 -17.11 -3.34 9.83
C ARG A 474 -16.53 -2.11 9.13
N SER A 475 -15.44 -1.55 9.65
CA SER A 475 -14.77 -0.40 9.03
C SER A 475 -13.26 -0.44 9.23
N GLN A 476 -12.56 0.41 8.48
CA GLN A 476 -11.11 0.61 8.58
C GLN A 476 -10.75 1.81 9.49
N ALA A 477 -11.70 2.35 10.25
CA ALA A 477 -11.42 3.41 11.23
C ALA A 477 -10.40 2.90 12.27
N ILE A 478 -9.40 3.73 12.56
CA ILE A 478 -8.28 3.36 13.43
C ILE A 478 -8.50 3.89 14.83
N ASP A 479 -8.88 5.14 14.95
CA ASP A 479 -9.12 5.85 16.21
C ASP A 479 -10.60 6.22 16.32
N GLY A 480 -11.16 6.09 17.51
CA GLY A 480 -12.53 6.47 17.81
C GLY A 480 -12.64 7.92 18.30
N PHE A 481 -13.87 8.32 18.60
CA PHE A 481 -14.17 9.61 19.23
C PHE A 481 -15.51 9.54 19.98
N ILE A 482 -15.72 10.52 20.86
CA ILE A 482 -17.00 10.76 21.54
C ILE A 482 -17.37 12.21 21.31
N ASP A 483 -18.45 12.46 20.56
CA ASP A 483 -19.02 13.78 20.35
C ASP A 483 -20.15 14.03 21.36
N THR A 484 -19.98 15.06 22.19
CA THR A 484 -20.91 15.35 23.30
C THR A 484 -22.12 16.17 22.83
N ALA A 485 -22.00 16.92 21.74
CA ALA A 485 -23.10 17.72 21.20
C ALA A 485 -24.03 16.83 20.34
N ALA A 486 -23.49 16.04 19.44
CA ALA A 486 -24.23 15.09 18.62
C ALA A 486 -24.61 13.79 19.37
N LYS A 487 -24.21 13.63 20.64
CA LYS A 487 -24.44 12.40 21.42
C LYS A 487 -24.06 11.12 20.68
N THR A 488 -22.94 11.14 19.99
CA THR A 488 -22.45 10.04 19.16
C THR A 488 -21.08 9.57 19.62
N ALA A 489 -20.88 8.26 19.72
CA ALA A 489 -19.61 7.66 20.09
C ALA A 489 -19.22 6.58 19.07
N LEU A 490 -18.02 6.69 18.52
CA LEU A 490 -17.36 5.65 17.72
C LEU A 490 -16.23 5.05 18.54
N LEU A 491 -16.27 3.74 18.76
CA LEU A 491 -15.24 2.98 19.46
C LEU A 491 -14.61 1.96 18.52
N THR A 492 -13.31 2.02 18.39
CA THR A 492 -12.57 1.12 17.50
C THR A 492 -11.98 -0.08 18.27
N GLU A 493 -11.56 -1.10 17.54
CA GLU A 493 -10.81 -2.21 18.12
C GLU A 493 -9.59 -1.71 18.93
N ARG A 494 -8.91 -0.67 18.44
CA ARG A 494 -7.74 -0.08 19.10
C ARG A 494 -8.11 0.53 20.46
N ASP A 495 -9.23 1.25 20.53
CA ASP A 495 -9.69 1.85 21.79
C ASP A 495 -10.03 0.78 22.82
N LEU A 496 -10.68 -0.31 22.38
CA LEU A 496 -11.17 -1.37 23.25
C LEU A 496 -10.06 -2.34 23.68
N THR A 497 -9.14 -2.71 22.76
CA THR A 497 -8.16 -3.78 22.99
C THR A 497 -6.72 -3.28 23.13
N GLY A 498 -6.44 -2.02 22.80
CA GLY A 498 -5.08 -1.48 22.66
C GLY A 498 -4.32 -2.01 21.44
N ARG A 499 -4.94 -2.81 20.59
CA ARG A 499 -4.36 -3.40 19.38
C ARG A 499 -5.17 -3.01 18.16
N SER A 500 -4.52 -2.80 17.05
CA SER A 500 -5.16 -2.62 15.74
C SER A 500 -4.89 -3.87 14.90
N SER A 501 -5.93 -4.61 14.54
CA SER A 501 -5.84 -5.61 13.49
C SER A 501 -5.87 -4.87 12.16
N ALA A 502 -4.69 -4.58 11.61
CA ALA A 502 -4.57 -4.12 10.23
C ALA A 502 -5.00 -5.26 9.29
N ALA A 503 -6.30 -5.41 9.08
CA ALA A 503 -6.83 -6.22 8.01
C ALA A 503 -6.62 -5.43 6.70
N GLY A 504 -5.41 -5.52 6.16
CA GLY A 504 -5.16 -5.07 4.80
C GLY A 504 -6.09 -5.87 3.88
N GLN A 505 -7.00 -5.19 3.19
CA GLN A 505 -7.58 -5.78 1.98
C GLN A 505 -6.43 -6.28 1.12
N ALA A 506 -6.60 -7.47 0.53
CA ALA A 506 -5.70 -8.04 -0.46
C ALA A 506 -5.66 -7.13 -1.71
N LYS A 507 -5.04 -5.97 -1.59
CA LYS A 507 -4.39 -5.34 -2.73
C LYS A 507 -3.18 -6.21 -3.02
N THR A 508 -2.94 -6.47 -4.31
CA THR A 508 -1.71 -7.05 -4.86
C THR A 508 -0.58 -6.92 -3.86
N PRO A 509 0.09 -8.00 -3.46
CA PRO A 509 1.06 -7.93 -2.39
C PRO A 509 2.13 -6.91 -2.80
N LYS A 510 1.95 -5.66 -2.39
CA LYS A 510 3.12 -4.84 -2.11
C LYS A 510 3.90 -5.74 -1.18
N ARG A 511 5.04 -6.21 -1.61
CA ARG A 511 5.91 -7.05 -0.80
C ARG A 511 6.16 -6.30 0.50
N ARG A 512 5.25 -6.44 1.47
CA ARG A 512 5.47 -5.99 2.85
C ARG A 512 6.61 -6.87 3.34
N ARG A 513 7.84 -6.39 3.16
CA ARG A 513 8.91 -6.86 4.01
C ARG A 513 8.47 -6.52 5.43
N LYS A 514 8.32 -7.53 6.28
CA LYS A 514 8.20 -7.31 7.72
C LYS A 514 9.34 -6.38 8.09
N ALA A 515 9.01 -5.15 8.51
CA ALA A 515 10.00 -4.32 9.18
C ALA A 515 10.62 -5.19 10.28
N ILE A 516 11.95 -5.19 10.37
CA ILE A 516 12.65 -5.97 11.39
C ILE A 516 12.13 -5.50 12.74
N ASP A 517 11.67 -6.42 13.57
CA ASP A 517 11.45 -6.13 14.96
C ASP A 517 12.84 -5.86 15.59
N LEU A 518 13.06 -4.62 16.02
CA LEU A 518 14.32 -4.20 16.64
C LEU A 518 14.71 -5.06 17.83
N MET A 519 13.73 -5.68 18.52
CA MET A 519 13.97 -6.57 19.65
C MET A 519 14.53 -7.94 19.24
N GLU A 520 14.43 -8.32 17.97
CA GLU A 520 14.96 -9.59 17.45
C GLU A 520 16.40 -9.47 16.92
N LEU A 521 16.94 -8.24 16.72
CA LEU A 521 18.30 -8.02 16.23
C LEU A 521 19.31 -8.07 17.38
N LYS A 522 20.31 -8.93 17.22
CA LYS A 522 21.46 -9.02 18.13
C LYS A 522 22.73 -8.49 17.46
N ALA A 523 23.59 -7.83 18.24
CA ALA A 523 24.89 -7.39 17.76
C ALA A 523 25.65 -8.57 17.12
N GLY A 524 26.11 -8.40 15.90
CA GLY A 524 26.75 -9.44 15.10
C GLY A 524 25.83 -10.12 14.07
N ASP A 525 24.51 -9.91 14.12
CA ASP A 525 23.58 -10.43 13.13
C ASP A 525 23.86 -9.82 11.75
N TYR A 526 23.73 -10.64 10.72
CA TYR A 526 23.78 -10.16 9.33
C TYR A 526 22.42 -9.62 8.90
N VAL A 527 22.44 -8.46 8.26
CA VAL A 527 21.27 -7.77 7.75
C VAL A 527 21.47 -7.46 6.27
N VAL A 528 20.38 -7.41 5.53
CA VAL A 528 20.37 -7.04 4.11
C VAL A 528 19.69 -5.70 3.99
N HIS A 529 20.45 -4.69 3.60
CA HIS A 529 19.89 -3.42 3.18
C HIS A 529 19.54 -3.50 1.69
N GLU A 530 18.36 -3.05 1.33
CA GLU A 530 17.84 -3.18 -0.04
C GLU A 530 18.80 -2.62 -1.11
N GLN A 531 19.46 -1.54 -0.77
CA GLN A 531 20.31 -0.77 -1.67
C GLN A 531 21.81 -1.07 -1.48
N HIS A 532 22.23 -1.27 -0.24
CA HIS A 532 23.66 -1.43 0.11
C HIS A 532 24.10 -2.88 0.29
N GLY A 533 23.16 -3.83 0.21
CA GLY A 533 23.46 -5.24 0.32
C GLY A 533 23.68 -5.72 1.74
N ILE A 534 24.50 -6.75 1.87
CA ILE A 534 24.72 -7.46 3.14
C ILE A 534 25.71 -6.71 4.01
N GLY A 535 25.27 -6.35 5.20
CA GLY A 535 26.07 -5.76 6.27
C GLY A 535 25.92 -6.53 7.57
N ARG A 536 26.67 -6.16 8.59
CA ARG A 536 26.60 -6.74 9.93
C ARG A 536 26.12 -5.70 10.92
N PHE A 537 25.04 -5.97 11.62
CA PHE A 537 24.52 -5.10 12.67
C PHE A 537 25.51 -5.06 13.85
N LEU A 538 25.90 -3.87 14.28
CA LEU A 538 26.82 -3.68 15.40
C LEU A 538 26.09 -3.32 16.68
N GLU A 539 25.35 -2.21 16.64
CA GLU A 539 24.69 -1.63 17.81
C GLU A 539 23.58 -0.67 17.40
N MET A 540 22.68 -0.39 18.32
CA MET A 540 21.85 0.81 18.25
C MET A 540 22.59 1.94 18.96
N ARG A 541 22.66 3.10 18.31
CA ARG A 541 23.37 4.25 18.84
C ARG A 541 22.51 5.48 18.81
N GLN A 542 22.35 6.09 19.98
CA GLN A 542 21.76 7.41 20.06
C GLN A 542 22.81 8.46 19.63
N ARG A 543 22.45 9.26 18.65
CA ARG A 543 23.23 10.42 18.26
C ARG A 543 22.46 11.68 18.56
N THR A 544 23.08 12.56 19.34
CA THR A 544 22.57 13.90 19.55
C THR A 544 23.13 14.80 18.45
N ILE A 545 22.26 15.32 17.61
CA ILE A 545 22.62 16.16 16.47
C ILE A 545 22.10 17.57 16.76
N GLY A 546 22.93 18.58 16.44
CA GLY A 546 22.63 20.00 16.64
C GLY A 546 23.48 20.67 17.72
N THR A 547 23.59 22.00 17.64
CA THR A 547 24.30 22.86 18.61
C THR A 547 23.33 23.80 19.31
N GLY A 548 23.52 24.02 20.61
CA GLY A 548 22.71 24.97 21.40
C GLY A 548 21.34 24.38 21.82
N ALA A 549 20.28 25.18 21.71
CA ALA A 549 18.91 24.81 22.12
C ALA A 549 18.23 23.77 21.19
N ASN A 550 18.79 23.51 20.00
CA ASN A 550 18.24 22.60 18.99
C ASN A 550 18.93 21.22 18.99
N LYS A 551 19.24 20.67 20.15
CA LYS A 551 19.76 19.30 20.27
C LYS A 551 18.63 18.30 20.15
N THR A 552 18.63 17.49 19.08
CA THR A 552 17.73 16.33 18.93
C THR A 552 18.53 15.04 19.05
N THR A 553 18.10 14.14 19.92
CA THR A 553 18.71 12.81 20.07
C THR A 553 17.87 11.81 19.30
N ARG A 554 18.47 11.14 18.32
CA ARG A 554 17.84 10.09 17.52
C ARG A 554 18.58 8.78 17.69
N GLU A 555 17.86 7.70 17.49
CA GLU A 555 18.39 6.33 17.48
C GLU A 555 18.69 5.91 16.05
N TYR A 556 19.89 5.35 15.87
CA TYR A 556 20.38 4.82 14.59
C TYR A 556 20.80 3.37 14.76
N LEU A 557 20.48 2.53 13.78
CA LEU A 557 21.15 1.26 13.60
C LEU A 557 22.51 1.49 12.97
N VAL A 558 23.55 0.92 13.57
CA VAL A 558 24.91 0.96 13.01
C VAL A 558 25.18 -0.38 12.34
N ILE A 559 25.34 -0.33 11.02
CA ILE A 559 25.62 -1.52 10.20
C ILE A 559 27.03 -1.41 9.62
N GLU A 560 27.82 -2.45 9.81
CA GLU A 560 29.17 -2.56 9.31
C GLU A 560 29.20 -3.23 7.94
N TYR A 561 29.96 -2.66 7.03
CA TYR A 561 30.19 -3.15 5.68
C TYR A 561 31.67 -3.45 5.43
N ALA A 562 31.98 -4.18 4.35
CA ALA A 562 33.37 -4.43 3.99
C ALA A 562 34.10 -3.12 3.70
N PRO A 563 35.39 -3.01 4.09
CA PRO A 563 36.15 -1.80 3.84
C PRO A 563 36.28 -1.50 2.35
N SER A 564 36.11 -0.24 1.97
CA SER A 564 36.22 0.22 0.59
C SER A 564 37.63 0.04 0.02
N LYS A 565 38.68 0.11 0.84
CA LYS A 565 40.07 -0.17 0.48
C LYS A 565 40.66 -1.29 1.35
N ARG A 566 41.53 -2.12 0.74
CA ARG A 566 42.25 -3.19 1.45
C ARG A 566 43.16 -2.58 2.52
N GLY A 567 42.94 -2.92 3.80
CA GLY A 567 43.67 -2.40 4.94
C GLY A 567 43.05 -1.16 5.60
N ALA A 568 41.95 -0.64 5.10
CA ALA A 568 41.17 0.40 5.77
C ALA A 568 40.24 -0.21 6.84
N PRO A 569 39.78 0.58 7.83
CA PRO A 569 38.73 0.15 8.74
C PRO A 569 37.43 -0.14 7.98
N ALA A 570 36.58 -1.00 8.55
CA ALA A 570 35.29 -1.33 7.99
C ALA A 570 34.38 -0.07 7.89
N ASP A 571 33.64 0.04 6.80
CA ASP A 571 32.71 1.15 6.59
C ASP A 571 31.46 0.96 7.45
N LYS A 572 30.90 2.05 7.98
CA LYS A 572 29.72 2.03 8.83
C LYS A 572 28.61 2.87 8.25
N LEU A 573 27.44 2.29 8.14
CA LEU A 573 26.21 2.97 7.74
C LEU A 573 25.34 3.18 8.98
N PHE A 574 24.85 4.42 9.13
CA PHE A 574 23.94 4.79 10.20
C PHE A 574 22.52 4.94 9.60
N ILE A 575 21.61 4.07 9.99
CA ILE A 575 20.25 4.04 9.47
C ILE A 575 19.30 4.49 10.58
N PRO A 576 18.55 5.57 10.36
CA PRO A 576 17.57 6.02 11.35
C PRO A 576 16.45 4.99 11.52
N THR A 577 15.87 4.93 12.71
CA THR A 577 14.83 3.94 13.06
C THR A 577 13.52 4.08 12.28
N ASP A 578 13.32 5.19 11.59
CA ASP A 578 12.19 5.41 10.67
C ASP A 578 12.36 4.76 9.28
N GLN A 579 13.58 4.26 8.95
CA GLN A 579 13.90 3.57 7.69
C GLN A 579 14.17 2.06 7.87
N LEU A 580 13.59 1.45 8.87
CA LEU A 580 13.76 0.02 9.16
C LEU A 580 13.12 -0.90 8.13
N ASP A 581 12.18 -0.40 7.35
CA ASP A 581 11.54 -1.08 6.23
C ASP A 581 12.52 -1.41 5.08
N LEU A 582 13.64 -0.67 4.99
CA LEU A 582 14.71 -0.93 4.02
C LEU A 582 15.65 -2.06 4.42
N ILE A 583 15.50 -2.60 5.64
CA ILE A 583 16.38 -3.62 6.19
C ILE A 583 15.62 -4.91 6.42
N SER A 584 16.25 -6.04 6.12
CA SER A 584 15.76 -7.36 6.46
C SER A 584 16.86 -8.20 7.12
N LYS A 585 16.49 -9.12 8.02
CA LYS A 585 17.45 -10.05 8.60
C LYS A 585 17.92 -11.00 7.51
N TYR A 586 19.24 -11.23 7.44
CA TYR A 586 19.79 -12.22 6.52
C TYR A 586 19.36 -13.62 6.96
N ILE A 587 18.72 -14.35 6.05
CA ILE A 587 18.30 -15.74 6.26
C ILE A 587 19.12 -16.61 5.32
N GLY A 588 20.16 -17.22 5.84
CA GLY A 588 21.04 -18.13 5.09
C GLY A 588 21.82 -19.04 6.04
N ALA A 589 22.25 -20.20 5.53
CA ALA A 589 22.93 -21.24 6.34
C ALA A 589 24.39 -20.91 6.66
N GLU A 590 25.05 -20.03 5.92
CA GLU A 590 26.46 -19.67 6.07
C GLU A 590 26.62 -18.16 6.31
N ALA A 591 27.71 -17.78 6.99
CA ALA A 591 28.09 -16.38 7.18
C ALA A 591 28.39 -15.72 5.83
N PRO A 592 27.61 -14.74 5.38
CA PRO A 592 27.80 -14.13 4.07
C PRO A 592 29.02 -13.20 4.06
N LYS A 593 29.57 -12.95 2.88
CA LYS A 593 30.54 -11.87 2.69
C LYS A 593 29.84 -10.53 2.76
N LEU A 594 30.39 -9.60 3.53
CA LEU A 594 29.90 -8.22 3.59
C LEU A 594 30.11 -7.54 2.24
N ASN A 595 29.11 -6.79 1.79
CA ASN A 595 29.22 -5.94 0.61
C ASN A 595 30.01 -4.65 0.92
N LYS A 596 30.47 -3.97 -0.11
CA LYS A 596 31.11 -2.65 0.00
C LYS A 596 30.05 -1.57 -0.15
N LEU A 597 30.09 -0.54 0.69
CA LEU A 597 29.24 0.64 0.54
C LEU A 597 29.56 1.35 -0.80
N GLY A 598 28.50 1.61 -1.61
CA GLY A 598 28.67 2.27 -2.92
C GLY A 598 29.37 1.42 -3.99
N GLY A 599 29.63 0.13 -3.76
CA GLY A 599 30.23 -0.78 -4.70
C GLY A 599 29.22 -1.36 -5.72
N SER A 600 29.70 -1.76 -6.90
CA SER A 600 28.89 -2.47 -7.90
C SER A 600 28.64 -3.94 -7.59
N ASP A 601 29.26 -4.48 -6.53
CA ASP A 601 29.19 -5.88 -6.13
C ASP A 601 27.78 -6.33 -5.74
N TRP A 602 27.01 -5.48 -5.08
CA TRP A 602 25.60 -5.76 -4.76
C TRP A 602 24.71 -5.75 -6.01
N ALA A 603 24.90 -4.78 -6.89
CA ALA A 603 24.19 -4.73 -8.17
C ALA A 603 24.52 -5.97 -9.03
N ALA A 604 25.79 -6.38 -9.08
CA ALA A 604 26.21 -7.59 -9.77
C ALA A 604 25.62 -8.87 -9.13
N THR A 605 25.52 -8.92 -7.80
CA THR A 605 24.88 -10.04 -7.08
C THR A 605 23.39 -10.12 -7.41
N LYS A 606 22.68 -8.97 -7.39
CA LYS A 606 21.26 -8.89 -7.79
C LYS A 606 21.07 -9.33 -9.26
N ALA A 607 21.92 -8.86 -10.17
CA ALA A 607 21.87 -9.24 -11.59
C ALA A 607 22.10 -10.74 -11.81
N LYS A 608 23.08 -11.33 -11.10
CA LYS A 608 23.32 -12.78 -11.13
C LYS A 608 22.15 -13.57 -10.59
N ALA A 609 21.55 -13.12 -9.48
CA ALA A 609 20.36 -13.75 -8.92
C ALA A 609 19.17 -13.67 -9.88
N ARG A 610 18.94 -12.51 -10.52
CA ARG A 610 17.89 -12.35 -11.55
C ARG A 610 18.10 -13.31 -12.73
N LYS A 611 19.34 -13.47 -13.21
CA LYS A 611 19.65 -14.42 -14.27
C LYS A 611 19.29 -15.85 -13.89
N HIS A 612 19.67 -16.29 -12.68
CA HIS A 612 19.30 -17.62 -12.19
C HIS A 612 17.79 -17.80 -12.01
N VAL A 613 17.10 -16.77 -11.52
CA VAL A 613 15.63 -16.80 -11.42
C VAL A 613 15.01 -16.94 -12.80
N HIS A 614 15.56 -16.24 -13.81
CA HIS A 614 15.08 -16.35 -15.19
C HIS A 614 15.27 -17.78 -15.76
N GLU A 615 16.44 -18.39 -15.54
CA GLU A 615 16.71 -19.77 -15.95
C GLU A 615 15.74 -20.77 -15.28
N ILE A 616 15.48 -20.59 -13.97
CA ILE A 616 14.49 -21.39 -13.22
C ILE A 616 13.08 -21.16 -13.77
N ALA A 617 12.72 -19.92 -14.07
CA ALA A 617 11.41 -19.59 -14.63
C ALA A 617 11.16 -20.24 -15.98
N GLU A 618 12.17 -20.26 -16.88
CA GLU A 618 12.08 -20.97 -18.17
C GLU A 618 11.81 -22.47 -17.99
N ASP A 619 12.51 -23.12 -17.06
CA ASP A 619 12.31 -24.53 -16.78
C ASP A 619 10.94 -24.80 -16.15
N LEU A 620 10.48 -23.93 -15.26
CA LEU A 620 9.12 -23.99 -14.71
C LEU A 620 8.06 -23.83 -15.81
N VAL A 621 8.21 -22.87 -16.73
CA VAL A 621 7.30 -22.66 -17.86
C VAL A 621 7.18 -23.93 -18.72
N LYS A 622 8.31 -24.60 -19.00
CA LYS A 622 8.31 -25.89 -19.73
C LYS A 622 7.52 -26.97 -18.98
N LEU A 623 7.76 -27.05 -17.68
CA LEU A 623 7.12 -28.04 -16.82
C LEU A 623 5.60 -27.79 -16.68
N TYR A 624 5.19 -26.56 -16.45
CA TYR A 624 3.79 -26.14 -16.41
C TYR A 624 3.08 -26.36 -17.75
N SER A 625 3.76 -26.04 -18.86
CA SER A 625 3.23 -26.28 -20.21
C SER A 625 3.01 -27.77 -20.50
N ALA A 626 3.92 -28.64 -20.06
CA ALA A 626 3.75 -30.08 -20.18
C ALA A 626 2.57 -30.58 -19.35
N ARG A 627 2.42 -30.14 -18.09
CA ARG A 627 1.32 -30.51 -17.21
C ARG A 627 -0.05 -30.10 -17.78
N GLN A 628 -0.17 -28.88 -18.27
CA GLN A 628 -1.40 -28.36 -18.88
C GLN A 628 -1.87 -29.11 -20.12
N ARG A 629 -0.91 -29.69 -20.88
CA ARG A 629 -1.22 -30.54 -22.04
C ARG A 629 -1.59 -31.96 -21.65
N THR A 630 -1.26 -32.37 -20.42
CA THR A 630 -1.56 -33.69 -19.90
C THR A 630 -3.01 -33.74 -19.46
N LYS A 631 -3.78 -34.70 -19.98
CA LYS A 631 -5.16 -34.92 -19.55
C LYS A 631 -5.15 -35.56 -18.15
N GLY A 632 -5.64 -34.82 -17.16
CA GLY A 632 -5.82 -35.27 -15.79
C GLY A 632 -7.20 -35.97 -15.59
N PHE A 633 -7.39 -36.52 -14.39
CA PHE A 633 -8.67 -37.01 -13.94
C PHE A 633 -9.42 -35.84 -13.26
N ALA A 634 -10.63 -35.56 -13.73
CA ALA A 634 -11.52 -34.60 -13.07
C ALA A 634 -12.33 -35.35 -11.99
N PHE A 635 -12.09 -34.97 -10.73
CA PHE A 635 -12.80 -35.57 -9.60
C PHE A 635 -14.27 -35.13 -9.54
N SER A 636 -15.13 -35.95 -9.01
CA SER A 636 -16.55 -35.65 -8.85
C SER A 636 -16.79 -34.55 -7.81
N PRO A 637 -17.92 -33.81 -7.88
CA PRO A 637 -18.35 -32.92 -6.81
C PRO A 637 -18.45 -33.65 -5.46
N ASP A 638 -18.42 -32.90 -4.37
CA ASP A 638 -18.42 -33.43 -3.02
C ASP A 638 -19.63 -34.37 -2.76
N THR A 639 -19.33 -35.53 -2.17
CA THR A 639 -20.34 -36.52 -1.75
C THR A 639 -20.88 -36.15 -0.36
N PRO A 640 -22.02 -36.73 0.06
CA PRO A 640 -22.50 -36.63 1.44
C PRO A 640 -21.46 -37.07 2.48
N TRP A 641 -20.64 -38.07 2.18
CA TRP A 641 -19.56 -38.53 3.06
C TRP A 641 -18.42 -37.51 3.19
N GLN A 642 -18.13 -36.76 2.12
CA GLN A 642 -17.17 -35.67 2.18
C GLN A 642 -17.64 -34.62 3.20
N LYS A 643 -18.90 -34.25 3.16
CA LYS A 643 -19.50 -33.30 4.08
C LYS A 643 -19.52 -33.82 5.52
N GLU A 644 -19.85 -35.09 5.71
CA GLU A 644 -19.83 -35.74 7.04
C GLU A 644 -18.43 -35.74 7.66
N LEU A 645 -17.38 -36.03 6.85
CA LEU A 645 -15.98 -35.92 7.27
C LEU A 645 -15.61 -34.49 7.67
N GLU A 646 -16.07 -33.50 6.91
CA GLU A 646 -15.78 -32.09 7.15
C GLU A 646 -16.52 -31.57 8.39
N ASP A 647 -17.79 -31.91 8.56
CA ASP A 647 -18.60 -31.56 9.72
C ASP A 647 -18.09 -32.23 11.02
N ALA A 648 -17.39 -33.37 10.92
CA ALA A 648 -16.74 -34.05 12.04
C ALA A 648 -15.39 -33.39 12.47
N PHE A 649 -14.96 -32.32 11.83
CA PHE A 649 -13.72 -31.63 12.23
C PHE A 649 -13.91 -30.93 13.57
N PRO A 650 -13.09 -31.23 14.61
CA PRO A 650 -13.33 -30.77 15.97
C PRO A 650 -13.03 -29.29 16.23
N TYR A 651 -12.49 -28.60 15.22
CA TYR A 651 -12.09 -27.18 15.32
C TYR A 651 -12.87 -26.35 14.31
N GLN A 652 -12.93 -25.06 14.53
CA GLN A 652 -13.48 -24.12 13.56
C GLN A 652 -12.40 -23.71 12.56
N GLU A 653 -12.66 -23.87 11.28
CA GLU A 653 -11.75 -23.47 10.22
C GLU A 653 -11.58 -21.96 10.19
N THR A 654 -10.34 -21.52 9.86
CA THR A 654 -10.07 -20.12 9.55
C THR A 654 -10.58 -19.79 8.14
N THR A 655 -10.79 -18.52 7.85
CA THR A 655 -11.21 -18.06 6.51
C THR A 655 -10.21 -18.50 5.43
N ASP A 656 -8.91 -18.47 5.73
CA ASP A 656 -7.86 -18.90 4.78
C ASP A 656 -7.90 -20.42 4.55
N GLN A 657 -8.21 -21.22 5.58
CA GLN A 657 -8.40 -22.67 5.42
C GLN A 657 -9.59 -22.96 4.52
N LEU A 658 -10.75 -22.33 4.75
CA LEU A 658 -11.95 -22.52 3.93
C LEU A 658 -11.68 -22.14 2.46
N THR A 659 -11.10 -20.96 2.23
CA THR A 659 -10.73 -20.51 0.87
C THR A 659 -9.80 -21.51 0.19
N THR A 660 -8.77 -21.99 0.91
CA THR A 660 -7.80 -22.93 0.36
C THR A 660 -8.43 -24.29 0.06
N ILE A 661 -9.33 -24.77 0.91
CA ILE A 661 -10.09 -26.02 0.69
C ILE A 661 -10.93 -25.91 -0.58
N ASP A 662 -11.66 -24.82 -0.76
CA ASP A 662 -12.48 -24.58 -1.94
C ASP A 662 -11.65 -24.51 -3.22
N GLU A 663 -10.49 -23.83 -3.17
CA GLU A 663 -9.57 -23.76 -4.29
C GLU A 663 -8.97 -25.12 -4.66
N VAL A 664 -8.56 -25.92 -3.66
CA VAL A 664 -8.05 -27.28 -3.87
C VAL A 664 -9.11 -28.18 -4.50
N LYS A 665 -10.34 -28.16 -3.99
CA LYS A 665 -11.47 -28.93 -4.55
C LYS A 665 -11.76 -28.51 -5.99
N SER A 666 -11.83 -27.21 -6.25
CA SER A 666 -12.03 -26.66 -7.60
C SER A 666 -10.94 -27.07 -8.58
N ASP A 667 -9.67 -27.10 -8.15
CA ASP A 667 -8.57 -27.56 -8.99
C ASP A 667 -8.61 -29.07 -9.25
N MET A 668 -9.03 -29.88 -8.27
CA MET A 668 -9.19 -31.31 -8.43
C MET A 668 -10.32 -31.67 -9.42
N GLU A 669 -11.36 -30.83 -9.52
CA GLU A 669 -12.51 -31.05 -10.43
C GLU A 669 -12.19 -30.68 -11.90
N LYS A 670 -11.02 -30.06 -12.17
CA LYS A 670 -10.56 -29.74 -13.54
C LYS A 670 -9.95 -30.97 -14.23
N PRO A 671 -10.08 -31.09 -15.56
CA PRO A 671 -9.47 -32.20 -16.34
C PRO A 671 -7.94 -31.98 -16.58
N VAL A 672 -7.24 -31.38 -15.63
CA VAL A 672 -5.80 -31.10 -15.66
C VAL A 672 -5.20 -31.54 -14.32
N PRO A 673 -4.04 -32.22 -14.30
CA PRO A 673 -3.40 -32.58 -13.03
C PRO A 673 -3.16 -31.36 -12.16
N MET A 674 -3.68 -31.40 -10.93
CA MET A 674 -3.46 -30.32 -9.95
C MET A 674 -2.00 -30.32 -9.48
N ASP A 675 -1.46 -29.11 -9.31
CA ASP A 675 -0.18 -28.85 -8.65
C ASP A 675 -0.34 -27.54 -7.84
N ARG A 676 -0.48 -27.68 -6.52
CA ARG A 676 -0.77 -26.56 -5.63
C ARG A 676 0.15 -26.56 -4.42
N LEU A 677 0.81 -25.44 -4.21
CA LEU A 677 1.63 -25.21 -3.02
C LEU A 677 0.75 -24.58 -1.92
N ILE A 678 0.65 -25.27 -0.77
CA ILE A 678 -0.03 -24.76 0.42
C ILE A 678 1.01 -24.22 1.41
N CYS A 679 1.00 -22.91 1.64
CA CYS A 679 1.87 -22.24 2.58
C CYS A 679 1.12 -21.90 3.87
N GLY A 680 1.72 -22.20 5.02
CA GLY A 680 1.16 -21.88 6.33
C GLY A 680 2.18 -22.19 7.44
N ASP A 681 2.06 -21.50 8.57
CA ASP A 681 2.92 -21.72 9.73
C ASP A 681 2.68 -23.09 10.39
N VAL A 682 3.57 -23.51 11.29
CA VAL A 682 3.43 -24.76 12.04
C VAL A 682 2.20 -24.68 12.95
N GLY A 683 1.35 -25.72 12.93
CA GLY A 683 0.11 -25.76 13.72
C GLY A 683 -1.13 -25.14 13.07
N PHE A 684 -1.02 -24.55 11.87
CA PHE A 684 -2.15 -23.90 11.17
C PHE A 684 -3.00 -24.87 10.32
N GLY A 685 -3.03 -26.16 10.64
CA GLY A 685 -3.98 -27.12 10.08
C GLY A 685 -3.76 -27.48 8.61
N LYS A 686 -2.54 -27.33 8.05
CA LYS A 686 -2.23 -27.77 6.67
C LYS A 686 -2.59 -29.25 6.41
N THR A 687 -2.47 -30.09 7.41
CA THR A 687 -2.79 -31.53 7.33
C THR A 687 -4.28 -31.75 7.06
N GLU A 688 -5.18 -30.94 7.62
CA GLU A 688 -6.62 -31.05 7.39
C GLU A 688 -6.98 -30.76 5.92
N ILE A 689 -6.33 -29.78 5.29
CA ILE A 689 -6.53 -29.50 3.87
C ILE A 689 -6.11 -30.68 3.01
N ALA A 690 -4.96 -31.28 3.31
CA ALA A 690 -4.47 -32.48 2.62
C ALA A 690 -5.38 -33.68 2.83
N LEU A 691 -5.91 -33.83 4.04
CA LEU A 691 -6.82 -34.93 4.42
C LEU A 691 -8.12 -34.84 3.65
N ARG A 692 -8.77 -33.70 3.54
CA ARG A 692 -10.00 -33.47 2.75
C ARG A 692 -9.76 -33.71 1.26
N ALA A 693 -8.64 -33.30 0.71
CA ALA A 693 -8.26 -33.61 -0.67
C ALA A 693 -8.04 -35.10 -0.90
N ALA A 694 -7.36 -35.76 0.04
CA ALA A 694 -7.15 -37.22 -0.02
C ALA A 694 -8.50 -38.00 0.03
N PHE A 695 -9.39 -37.59 0.92
CA PHE A 695 -10.68 -38.22 1.02
C PHE A 695 -11.52 -38.09 -0.28
N LYS A 696 -11.54 -36.89 -0.86
CA LYS A 696 -12.18 -36.62 -2.15
C LYS A 696 -11.64 -37.54 -3.25
N ALA A 697 -10.31 -37.71 -3.31
CA ALA A 697 -9.70 -38.61 -4.30
C ALA A 697 -10.08 -40.11 -4.08
N VAL A 698 -10.12 -40.56 -2.84
CA VAL A 698 -10.48 -41.93 -2.49
C VAL A 698 -11.96 -42.22 -2.79
N GLN A 699 -12.84 -41.22 -2.62
CA GLN A 699 -14.28 -41.35 -2.98
C GLN A 699 -14.47 -41.69 -4.47
N ASP A 700 -13.59 -41.21 -5.34
CA ASP A 700 -13.59 -41.52 -6.78
C ASP A 700 -12.74 -42.78 -7.11
N GLY A 701 -12.42 -43.59 -6.11
CA GLY A 701 -11.70 -44.86 -6.27
C GLY A 701 -10.22 -44.67 -6.65
N LYS A 702 -9.60 -43.52 -6.33
CA LYS A 702 -8.19 -43.25 -6.57
C LYS A 702 -7.35 -43.58 -5.35
N GLN A 703 -6.12 -44.01 -5.56
CA GLN A 703 -5.12 -44.18 -4.52
C GLN A 703 -4.42 -42.85 -4.24
N VAL A 704 -4.12 -42.60 -2.99
CA VAL A 704 -3.42 -41.39 -2.52
C VAL A 704 -2.13 -41.80 -1.82
N ALA A 705 -1.02 -41.17 -2.19
CA ALA A 705 0.24 -41.34 -1.52
C ALA A 705 0.64 -40.01 -0.82
N VAL A 706 0.92 -40.09 0.48
CA VAL A 706 1.38 -38.94 1.28
C VAL A 706 2.88 -39.14 1.59
N LEU A 707 3.72 -38.31 0.97
CA LEU A 707 5.18 -38.36 1.17
C LEU A 707 5.60 -37.38 2.25
N VAL A 708 6.36 -37.86 3.23
CA VAL A 708 6.87 -37.07 4.35
C VAL A 708 8.37 -37.33 4.59
N PRO A 709 9.13 -36.36 5.12
CA PRO A 709 10.59 -36.47 5.17
C PRO A 709 11.14 -37.38 6.27
N THR A 710 10.37 -37.72 7.30
CA THR A 710 10.85 -38.49 8.45
C THR A 710 9.87 -39.59 8.85
N THR A 711 10.40 -40.67 9.43
CA THR A 711 9.61 -41.81 9.94
C THR A 711 8.66 -41.42 11.08
N LEU A 712 9.03 -40.42 11.88
CA LEU A 712 8.15 -39.90 12.94
C LEU A 712 6.92 -39.21 12.35
N LEU A 713 7.09 -38.43 11.29
CA LEU A 713 5.97 -37.81 10.59
C LEU A 713 5.10 -38.82 9.86
N VAL A 714 5.68 -39.93 9.34
CA VAL A 714 4.87 -41.02 8.78
C VAL A 714 3.92 -41.55 9.84
N GLN A 715 4.43 -41.80 11.05
CA GLN A 715 3.60 -42.33 12.14
C GLN A 715 2.49 -41.34 12.56
N GLN A 716 2.83 -40.07 12.73
CA GLN A 716 1.86 -39.03 13.08
C GLN A 716 0.77 -38.86 12.02
N HIS A 717 1.13 -38.81 10.75
CA HIS A 717 0.14 -38.73 9.68
C HIS A 717 -0.71 -40.01 9.58
N TYR A 718 -0.08 -41.17 9.75
CA TYR A 718 -0.83 -42.40 9.75
C TYR A 718 -1.91 -42.44 10.85
N GLU A 719 -1.55 -42.04 12.07
CA GLU A 719 -2.50 -41.94 13.19
C GLU A 719 -3.61 -40.94 12.88
N THR A 720 -3.26 -39.71 12.44
CA THR A 720 -4.23 -38.67 12.12
C THR A 720 -5.19 -39.08 10.99
N PHE A 721 -4.69 -39.64 9.89
CA PHE A 721 -5.53 -40.10 8.78
C PHE A 721 -6.40 -41.29 9.16
N SER A 722 -5.86 -42.23 9.94
CA SER A 722 -6.62 -43.42 10.41
C SER A 722 -7.76 -43.01 11.33
N GLU A 723 -7.50 -42.11 12.29
CA GLU A 723 -8.53 -41.58 13.20
C GLU A 723 -9.62 -40.81 12.45
N ARG A 724 -9.24 -39.94 11.53
CA ARG A 724 -10.19 -39.11 10.78
C ARG A 724 -11.01 -39.91 9.74
N PHE A 725 -10.49 -41.04 9.25
CA PHE A 725 -11.18 -41.90 8.30
C PHE A 725 -11.88 -43.08 9.00
N GLU A 726 -11.87 -43.14 10.32
CA GLU A 726 -12.59 -44.14 11.08
C GLU A 726 -14.10 -44.07 10.77
N GLY A 727 -14.70 -45.20 10.46
CA GLY A 727 -16.10 -45.28 10.06
C GLY A 727 -16.37 -45.17 8.56
N PHE A 728 -15.39 -44.78 7.76
CA PHE A 728 -15.47 -44.75 6.30
C PHE A 728 -14.77 -45.96 5.67
N PRO A 729 -15.21 -46.45 4.49
CA PRO A 729 -14.59 -47.60 3.81
C PRO A 729 -13.25 -47.22 3.14
N VAL A 730 -12.29 -46.72 3.92
CA VAL A 730 -10.97 -46.26 3.47
C VAL A 730 -9.88 -47.06 4.20
N ASN A 731 -8.92 -47.62 3.47
CA ASN A 731 -7.77 -48.28 4.04
C ASN A 731 -6.60 -47.35 4.08
N VAL A 732 -6.02 -47.10 5.26
CA VAL A 732 -4.82 -46.31 5.47
C VAL A 732 -3.68 -47.25 5.80
N ALA A 733 -2.55 -47.11 5.11
CA ALA A 733 -1.35 -47.90 5.37
C ALA A 733 -0.13 -47.00 5.50
N ALA A 734 0.74 -47.29 6.47
CA ALA A 734 2.03 -46.60 6.62
C ALA A 734 3.13 -47.40 5.92
N MET A 735 4.06 -46.68 5.26
CA MET A 735 5.24 -47.27 4.64
C MET A 735 6.48 -46.58 5.16
N SER A 736 7.35 -47.28 5.85
CA SER A 736 8.60 -46.74 6.40
C SER A 736 9.68 -47.82 6.48
N ARG A 737 10.92 -47.43 6.61
CA ARG A 737 12.05 -48.36 6.72
C ARG A 737 12.03 -49.32 7.94
N PHE A 738 11.12 -49.08 8.86
CA PHE A 738 10.95 -49.96 10.05
C PHE A 738 9.91 -51.04 9.89
N GLN A 739 9.25 -51.08 8.73
CA GLN A 739 8.28 -52.18 8.45
C GLN A 739 8.96 -53.33 7.75
N THR A 740 8.53 -54.53 8.08
CA THR A 740 9.06 -55.75 7.47
C THR A 740 8.39 -55.98 6.11
N THR A 741 9.10 -56.57 5.16
CA THR A 741 8.71 -56.86 3.77
C THR A 741 7.33 -57.50 3.61
N ARG A 742 6.73 -58.06 4.69
CA ARG A 742 5.41 -58.71 4.72
C ARG A 742 4.24 -57.75 4.96
N SER A 743 4.51 -56.50 5.37
CA SER A 743 3.53 -55.43 5.57
C SER A 743 3.53 -54.39 4.45
N GLU A 744 4.41 -54.53 3.46
CA GLU A 744 4.50 -53.68 2.27
C GLU A 744 3.73 -54.22 1.07
N GLU A 745 3.30 -55.54 1.08
CA GLU A 745 2.39 -56.17 0.12
C GLU A 745 0.90 -55.99 0.57
#